data_da2f5bb91773499dc38b5e309e5e863c
#
_entry.id   da2f5bb91773499dc38b5e309e5e863c
#
_cell.length_a   1.000
_cell.length_b   1.000
_cell.length_c   1.000
_cell.angle_alpha   90.00
_cell.angle_beta   90.00
_cell.angle_gamma   90.00
#
_symmetry.space_group_name_H-M   'P 1'
#
loop_
_entity.id
_entity.type
_entity.pdbx_description
1 polymer ?
#
loop_
_entity_poly.entity_id
_entity_poly.type
_entity_poly.pdbx_seq_one_letter_code
_entity_poly.pdbx_strand_id
1 'polypeptide(L)'
;MIKRCCYFIFILLLFSFINKISAQNNALKDSVTIVPNPNYAASGFSKIFFGKHWRDLWTKPITVEILDLKKFGGGLTPLKEGGGQQTKSLHLLDSNNKRWKFRSIDKDPSKVLPDYLQESFAENALKDQISSANPFAPLIIARLLSALEITQAYPKLVFMPDDTSLGVYRSKFANVLGFIEQHPDDAFLENLNVEGAVKIEDTFEAIKEIEKNINQRFASEDFLKARLFDLIVGDWDRHMDQWWWIKTENSGNVIWHPIPRDRDQAFVKFDGLLPAIASYYIPQLNHFGKDYPSIKDLSWNGRFLDSRVLTSIEKSTWDSITSIVYSKLTDDVIEDAIKTLPKEVYDIANEELSLKLKSRRDKMFEASNEFYEVVNEYADIFCSRQADYVEVKRIDDASTSVIVYNRNEWNLNPNTKPYFDKIFNNNLTNEIRIYLNDGDDRVVVSGAVDESPIVRVIGGEGKDELIDQSIVYGYFLSFTPFHSAETKTYFYDSGKKTEIISSAGTSYDDSKFDEPDDKIEKYEPLQLDKGHRYIPLPILGYDSDRGLSFGLSLARQQYSFRQFPFANQQELSAYYSTGIDKFTITYNALFNNIFKNISLKFLASGTEHYTSRYFGYGNETSYTEELEEADFYEVDQELLILRSVFIYQLTNNLNSTFG
;
A
#
# COMPACT_ATOMS: atom_id res chain seq x y z
N MET A 1 -48.97 -2.26 64.88
CA MET A 1 -48.21 -3.55 64.91
C MET A 1 -47.90 -4.12 63.50
N ILE A 2 -48.70 -3.89 62.54
CA ILE A 2 -48.57 -4.47 61.21
C ILE A 2 -47.43 -3.81 60.41
N LYS A 3 -47.13 -2.55 60.56
CA LYS A 3 -46.01 -1.87 59.81
C LYS A 3 -44.57 -2.27 60.24
N ARG A 4 -44.40 -2.83 61.44
CA ARG A 4 -43.08 -3.31 61.92
C ARG A 4 -42.78 -4.74 61.48
N CYS A 5 -43.74 -5.57 61.16
CA CYS A 5 -43.54 -6.92 60.61
C CYS A 5 -43.12 -6.92 59.13
N CYS A 6 -43.63 -5.96 58.32
CA CYS A 6 -43.22 -5.86 56.90
C CYS A 6 -41.78 -5.45 56.71
N TYR A 7 -41.22 -4.60 57.59
CA TYR A 7 -39.79 -4.24 57.50
C TYR A 7 -38.86 -5.40 57.89
N PHE A 8 -39.29 -6.25 58.82
CA PHE A 8 -38.49 -7.37 59.25
C PHE A 8 -38.46 -8.52 58.18
N ILE A 9 -39.53 -8.68 57.47
CA ILE A 9 -39.62 -9.65 56.35
C ILE A 9 -38.85 -9.17 55.14
N PHE A 10 -38.81 -7.83 54.87
CA PHE A 10 -38.04 -7.26 53.77
C PHE A 10 -36.53 -7.33 54.04
N ILE A 11 -36.10 -7.14 55.31
CA ILE A 11 -34.69 -7.28 55.69
C ILE A 11 -34.26 -8.75 55.69
N LEU A 12 -35.12 -9.70 56.10
CA LEU A 12 -34.83 -11.11 56.02
C LEU A 12 -34.78 -11.65 54.58
N LEU A 13 -35.57 -11.10 53.65
CA LEU A 13 -35.49 -11.40 52.24
C LEU A 13 -34.27 -10.79 51.59
N LEU A 14 -33.81 -9.61 51.99
CA LEU A 14 -32.54 -9.01 51.57
C LEU A 14 -31.34 -9.81 52.06
N PHE A 15 -31.36 -10.30 53.31
CA PHE A 15 -30.28 -11.15 53.84
C PHE A 15 -30.25 -12.55 53.24
N SER A 16 -31.38 -13.10 52.79
CA SER A 16 -31.41 -14.38 52.05
C SER A 16 -30.93 -14.23 50.59
N PHE A 17 -31.01 -13.03 49.99
CA PHE A 17 -30.43 -12.74 48.70
C PHE A 17 -28.90 -12.49 48.76
N ILE A 18 -28.42 -11.90 49.87
CA ILE A 18 -26.99 -11.62 50.06
C ILE A 18 -26.20 -12.92 50.38
N ASN A 19 -26.82 -13.91 51.02
CA ASN A 19 -26.16 -15.19 51.30
C ASN A 19 -26.18 -16.21 50.14
N LYS A 20 -26.78 -15.88 49.01
CA LYS A 20 -26.66 -16.69 47.75
C LYS A 20 -25.54 -16.23 46.81
N ILE A 21 -24.80 -15.17 47.19
CA ILE A 21 -23.68 -14.67 46.38
C ILE A 21 -22.33 -15.18 46.91
N SER A 22 -22.31 -16.03 47.91
CA SER A 22 -21.04 -16.50 48.48
C SER A 22 -21.02 -18.01 48.60
N ALA A 23 -20.75 -18.67 47.51
CA ALA A 23 -20.02 -19.96 47.32
C ALA A 23 -20.24 -20.51 45.89
N GLN A 24 -19.91 -19.75 44.88
CA GLN A 24 -19.51 -20.38 43.63
C GLN A 24 -18.01 -20.68 43.74
N ASN A 25 -17.70 -21.97 43.92
CA ASN A 25 -16.36 -22.50 43.76
C ASN A 25 -15.74 -21.87 42.52
N ASN A 26 -14.58 -21.21 42.71
CA ASN A 26 -13.65 -20.83 41.64
C ASN A 26 -13.01 -22.09 41.04
N ALA A 27 -13.80 -22.97 40.42
CA ALA A 27 -13.30 -23.73 39.30
C ALA A 27 -13.04 -22.69 38.22
N LEU A 28 -11.80 -22.45 37.87
CA LEU A 28 -11.41 -21.63 36.71
C LEU A 28 -12.26 -22.12 35.55
N LYS A 29 -13.19 -21.30 35.06
CA LYS A 29 -13.92 -21.61 33.84
C LYS A 29 -12.88 -21.59 32.72
N ASP A 30 -12.74 -22.69 31.98
CA ASP A 30 -11.81 -22.79 30.87
C ASP A 30 -12.21 -21.89 29.67
N SER A 31 -13.41 -21.29 29.73
CA SER A 31 -13.96 -20.43 28.68
C SER A 31 -14.83 -19.31 29.22
N VAL A 32 -14.99 -18.24 28.44
CA VAL A 32 -15.82 -17.08 28.69
C VAL A 32 -16.66 -16.74 27.46
N THR A 33 -17.91 -16.33 27.69
CA THR A 33 -18.74 -15.74 26.61
C THR A 33 -18.59 -14.23 26.64
N ILE A 34 -18.14 -13.66 25.50
CA ILE A 34 -17.84 -12.23 25.36
C ILE A 34 -18.33 -11.71 24.00
N VAL A 35 -18.76 -10.45 23.97
CA VAL A 35 -19.00 -9.70 22.72
C VAL A 35 -17.69 -9.04 22.30
N PRO A 36 -17.18 -9.28 21.07
CA PRO A 36 -15.93 -8.70 20.60
C PRO A 36 -15.85 -7.18 20.76
N ASN A 37 -16.81 -6.44 20.22
CA ASN A 37 -17.00 -5.02 20.51
C ASN A 37 -18.46 -4.58 20.26
N PRO A 38 -19.26 -4.29 21.31
CA PRO A 38 -20.65 -3.89 21.16
C PRO A 38 -20.83 -2.48 20.54
N ASN A 39 -19.81 -1.64 20.55
CA ASN A 39 -19.88 -0.27 20.03
C ASN A 39 -20.00 -0.19 18.51
N TYR A 40 -19.72 -1.27 17.80
CA TYR A 40 -19.87 -1.32 16.34
C TYR A 40 -21.29 -1.62 15.88
N ALA A 41 -22.26 -1.71 16.79
CA ALA A 41 -23.69 -1.72 16.43
C ALA A 41 -24.06 -0.40 15.73
N ALA A 42 -24.77 -0.49 14.61
CA ALA A 42 -25.13 0.70 13.86
C ALA A 42 -26.59 0.68 13.42
N SER A 43 -27.23 1.87 13.31
CA SER A 43 -28.57 2.04 12.76
C SER A 43 -28.63 1.72 11.26
N GLY A 44 -29.83 1.51 10.71
CA GLY A 44 -30.01 1.28 9.28
C GLY A 44 -29.45 2.42 8.40
N PHE A 45 -29.68 3.67 8.83
CA PHE A 45 -29.14 4.85 8.13
C PHE A 45 -27.61 4.88 8.15
N SER A 46 -27.00 4.67 9.31
CA SER A 46 -25.54 4.62 9.42
C SER A 46 -24.92 3.52 8.53
N LYS A 47 -25.57 2.35 8.44
CA LYS A 47 -25.13 1.25 7.57
C LYS A 47 -25.12 1.61 6.08
N ILE A 48 -26.02 2.47 5.61
CA ILE A 48 -26.03 2.94 4.21
C ILE A 48 -24.82 3.84 3.93
N PHE A 49 -24.53 4.78 4.81
CA PHE A 49 -23.46 5.76 4.58
C PHE A 49 -22.07 5.20 4.91
N PHE A 50 -21.90 4.55 6.06
CA PHE A 50 -20.60 4.08 6.54
C PHE A 50 -20.33 2.62 6.22
N GLY A 51 -21.34 1.83 5.90
CA GLY A 51 -21.24 0.42 5.54
C GLY A 51 -21.90 -0.54 6.53
N LYS A 52 -22.40 -1.65 6.00
CA LYS A 52 -22.88 -2.80 6.78
C LYS A 52 -21.71 -3.49 7.47
N HIS A 53 -20.56 -3.60 6.79
CA HIS A 53 -19.31 -4.15 7.30
C HIS A 53 -19.47 -5.57 7.87
N TRP A 54 -18.61 -5.99 8.80
CA TRP A 54 -18.72 -7.20 9.60
C TRP A 54 -19.33 -6.95 10.99
N ARG A 55 -20.16 -5.92 11.16
CA ARG A 55 -20.73 -5.49 12.45
C ARG A 55 -21.41 -6.62 13.19
N ASP A 56 -22.11 -7.49 12.46
CA ASP A 56 -22.82 -8.64 13.04
C ASP A 56 -21.84 -9.65 13.70
N LEU A 57 -20.59 -9.78 13.20
CA LEU A 57 -19.54 -10.57 13.83
C LEU A 57 -18.95 -9.89 15.07
N TRP A 58 -18.80 -8.56 15.03
CA TRP A 58 -18.27 -7.78 16.13
C TRP A 58 -19.23 -7.69 17.32
N THR A 59 -20.53 -7.73 17.07
CA THR A 59 -21.57 -7.53 18.10
C THR A 59 -22.19 -8.85 18.60
N LYS A 60 -21.85 -10.00 17.99
CA LYS A 60 -22.34 -11.31 18.41
C LYS A 60 -21.54 -11.82 19.60
N PRO A 61 -22.21 -12.27 20.69
CA PRO A 61 -21.53 -13.01 21.74
C PRO A 61 -20.90 -14.30 21.22
N ILE A 62 -19.65 -14.56 21.59
CA ILE A 62 -18.90 -15.78 21.25
C ILE A 62 -18.32 -16.39 22.52
N THR A 63 -18.11 -17.70 22.50
CA THR A 63 -17.47 -18.43 23.60
C THR A 63 -16.02 -18.70 23.23
N VAL A 64 -15.10 -18.21 24.06
CA VAL A 64 -13.66 -18.24 23.81
C VAL A 64 -12.91 -18.83 25.01
N GLU A 65 -11.85 -19.58 24.75
CA GLU A 65 -10.94 -20.09 25.77
C GLU A 65 -10.25 -18.95 26.53
N ILE A 66 -10.16 -19.09 27.84
CA ILE A 66 -9.38 -18.18 28.68
C ILE A 66 -7.93 -18.62 28.64
N LEU A 67 -7.02 -17.70 28.31
CA LEU A 67 -5.59 -17.98 28.29
C LEU A 67 -5.07 -18.23 29.73
N ASP A 68 -4.79 -19.49 30.06
CA ASP A 68 -4.17 -19.83 31.35
C ASP A 68 -2.67 -19.47 31.30
N LEU A 69 -2.32 -18.31 31.82
CA LEU A 69 -0.95 -17.80 31.82
C LEU A 69 0.02 -18.68 32.59
N LYS A 70 -0.47 -19.55 33.48
CA LYS A 70 0.38 -20.45 34.27
C LYS A 70 0.61 -21.81 33.63
N LYS A 71 -0.29 -22.24 32.72
CA LYS A 71 -0.23 -23.54 32.06
C LYS A 71 0.24 -23.46 30.62
N PHE A 72 -0.16 -22.42 29.88
CA PHE A 72 0.19 -22.28 28.48
C PHE A 72 1.72 -22.27 28.30
N GLY A 73 2.27 -23.19 27.49
CA GLY A 73 3.71 -23.32 27.27
C GLY A 73 4.54 -23.60 28.56
N GLY A 74 3.89 -24.13 29.60
CA GLY A 74 4.51 -24.33 30.92
C GLY A 74 4.57 -23.07 31.80
N GLY A 75 3.95 -21.98 31.36
CA GLY A 75 3.87 -20.68 32.04
C GLY A 75 4.38 -19.54 31.20
N LEU A 76 3.56 -18.46 31.05
CA LEU A 76 3.88 -17.28 30.27
C LEU A 76 4.32 -16.12 31.16
N THR A 77 5.43 -15.50 30.84
CA THR A 77 5.95 -14.29 31.49
C THR A 77 5.90 -13.11 30.52
N PRO A 78 5.23 -12.00 30.87
CA PRO A 78 5.23 -10.80 30.05
C PRO A 78 6.63 -10.18 29.93
N LEU A 79 7.06 -9.82 28.69
CA LEU A 79 8.36 -9.24 28.41
C LEU A 79 8.29 -7.74 28.16
N LYS A 80 7.52 -7.35 27.13
CA LYS A 80 7.39 -5.96 26.68
C LYS A 80 6.14 -5.76 25.86
N GLU A 81 5.67 -4.52 25.81
CA GLU A 81 4.65 -4.14 24.82
C GLU A 81 5.25 -4.21 23.41
N GLY A 82 4.46 -4.66 22.45
CA GLY A 82 4.83 -4.62 21.04
C GLY A 82 4.51 -3.25 20.45
N GLY A 83 5.30 -2.86 19.44
CA GLY A 83 5.14 -1.60 18.75
C GLY A 83 4.12 -1.68 17.61
N GLY A 84 2.83 -1.53 17.88
CA GLY A 84 1.82 -1.25 16.84
C GLY A 84 1.14 0.06 17.17
N GLN A 85 0.94 0.94 16.16
CA GLN A 85 0.29 2.23 16.44
C GLN A 85 -1.18 2.07 16.82
N GLN A 86 -1.86 1.05 16.28
CA GLN A 86 -3.31 0.86 16.45
C GLN A 86 -3.68 -0.34 17.31
N THR A 87 -2.89 -1.40 17.35
CA THR A 87 -3.19 -2.68 18.02
C THR A 87 -2.46 -2.79 19.35
N LYS A 88 -3.15 -3.19 20.41
CA LYS A 88 -2.49 -3.56 21.66
C LYS A 88 -1.78 -4.89 21.49
N SER A 89 -0.47 -4.95 21.64
CA SER A 89 0.28 -6.19 21.57
C SER A 89 1.24 -6.36 22.76
N LEU A 90 1.39 -7.61 23.24
CA LEU A 90 2.22 -7.98 24.36
C LEU A 90 3.10 -9.17 23.97
N HIS A 91 4.39 -9.01 24.10
CA HIS A 91 5.33 -10.12 23.99
C HIS A 91 5.41 -10.88 25.30
N LEU A 92 5.36 -12.20 25.19
CA LEU A 92 5.38 -13.15 26.29
C LEU A 92 6.48 -14.19 26.05
N LEU A 93 7.05 -14.74 27.13
CA LEU A 93 8.03 -15.81 27.09
C LEU A 93 7.46 -17.02 27.82
N ASP A 94 7.52 -18.19 27.22
CA ASP A 94 7.14 -19.45 27.89
C ASP A 94 8.31 -20.08 28.64
N SER A 95 8.05 -21.17 29.37
CA SER A 95 9.07 -21.89 30.15
C SER A 95 10.17 -22.53 29.30
N ASN A 96 9.98 -22.68 27.99
CA ASN A 96 10.95 -23.22 27.05
C ASN A 96 11.69 -22.12 26.28
N ASN A 97 11.63 -20.87 26.75
CA ASN A 97 12.20 -19.69 26.10
C ASN A 97 11.62 -19.38 24.69
N LYS A 98 10.45 -19.90 24.34
CA LYS A 98 9.76 -19.54 23.13
C LYS A 98 9.04 -18.22 23.33
N ARG A 99 9.17 -17.32 22.36
CA ARG A 99 8.48 -16.04 22.37
C ARG A 99 7.11 -16.17 21.76
N TRP A 100 6.14 -15.58 22.43
CA TRP A 100 4.74 -15.49 22.02
C TRP A 100 4.35 -14.02 21.90
N LYS A 101 3.43 -13.75 21.01
CA LYS A 101 2.84 -12.42 20.83
C LYS A 101 1.34 -12.52 21.00
N PHE A 102 0.80 -11.79 21.99
CA PHE A 102 -0.63 -11.58 22.13
C PHE A 102 -1.00 -10.26 21.44
N ARG A 103 -2.08 -10.23 20.67
CA ARG A 103 -2.58 -9.07 19.96
C ARG A 103 -4.09 -8.96 20.16
N SER A 104 -4.59 -7.76 20.54
CA SER A 104 -6.04 -7.51 20.59
C SER A 104 -6.66 -7.59 19.20
N ILE A 105 -7.90 -8.10 19.10
CA ILE A 105 -8.64 -8.06 17.83
C ILE A 105 -9.12 -6.66 17.51
N ASP A 106 -9.45 -5.89 18.55
CA ASP A 106 -9.89 -4.50 18.42
C ASP A 106 -8.71 -3.54 18.33
N LYS A 107 -8.87 -2.49 17.52
CA LYS A 107 -7.84 -1.49 17.22
C LYS A 107 -8.28 -0.12 17.72
N ASP A 108 -7.30 0.73 18.00
CA ASP A 108 -7.53 2.14 18.31
C ASP A 108 -6.83 3.02 17.28
N PRO A 109 -7.55 3.54 16.27
CA PRO A 109 -6.97 4.35 15.23
C PRO A 109 -6.69 5.80 15.63
N SER A 110 -7.13 6.24 16.82
CA SER A 110 -6.97 7.64 17.28
C SER A 110 -5.52 8.07 17.32
N LYS A 111 -4.59 7.15 17.59
CA LYS A 111 -3.16 7.44 17.72
C LYS A 111 -2.47 7.79 16.39
N VAL A 112 -3.07 7.47 15.24
CA VAL A 112 -2.51 7.82 13.92
C VAL A 112 -3.09 9.11 13.37
N LEU A 113 -4.09 9.69 14.05
CA LEU A 113 -4.67 10.97 13.66
C LEU A 113 -3.84 12.12 14.23
N PRO A 114 -3.67 13.20 13.46
CA PRO A 114 -3.15 14.46 13.97
C PRO A 114 -4.00 14.97 15.17
N ASP A 115 -3.37 15.61 16.13
CA ASP A 115 -4.03 16.04 17.38
C ASP A 115 -5.29 16.89 17.15
N TYR A 116 -5.29 17.73 16.09
CA TYR A 116 -6.44 18.59 15.76
C TYR A 116 -7.64 17.83 15.18
N LEU A 117 -7.50 16.57 14.81
CA LEU A 117 -8.58 15.68 14.35
C LEU A 117 -9.04 14.70 15.44
N GLN A 118 -8.33 14.61 16.55
CA GLN A 118 -8.76 13.80 17.70
C GLN A 118 -10.02 14.42 18.33
N GLU A 119 -10.89 13.56 18.87
CA GLU A 119 -12.21 13.94 19.40
C GLU A 119 -13.17 14.58 18.36
N SER A 120 -12.87 14.42 17.06
CA SER A 120 -13.67 14.96 15.97
C SER A 120 -14.61 13.92 15.34
N PHE A 121 -15.49 14.37 14.44
CA PHE A 121 -16.28 13.47 13.60
C PHE A 121 -15.39 12.54 12.76
N ALA A 122 -14.21 13.02 12.31
CA ALA A 122 -13.28 12.23 11.53
C ALA A 122 -12.70 11.04 12.33
N GLU A 123 -12.39 11.24 13.62
CA GLU A 123 -11.97 10.15 14.51
C GLU A 123 -13.08 9.10 14.67
N ASN A 124 -14.31 9.56 14.92
CA ASN A 124 -15.44 8.65 15.09
C ASN A 124 -15.72 7.84 13.81
N ALA A 125 -15.62 8.48 12.63
CA ALA A 125 -15.75 7.80 11.35
C ALA A 125 -14.62 6.78 11.15
N LEU A 126 -13.39 7.10 11.53
CA LEU A 126 -12.25 6.19 11.43
C LEU A 126 -12.37 5.00 12.39
N LYS A 127 -12.80 5.23 13.62
CA LYS A 127 -13.13 4.17 14.60
C LYS A 127 -14.22 3.24 14.08
N ASP A 128 -15.25 3.80 13.46
CA ASP A 128 -16.33 3.04 12.85
C ASP A 128 -15.85 2.11 11.73
N GLN A 129 -14.85 2.56 10.92
CA GLN A 129 -14.27 1.77 9.84
C GLN A 129 -13.53 0.51 10.30
N ILE A 130 -13.13 0.40 11.58
CA ILE A 130 -12.55 -0.85 12.11
C ILE A 130 -13.54 -2.01 11.99
N SER A 131 -14.84 -1.74 12.10
CA SER A 131 -15.88 -2.75 11.90
C SER A 131 -15.91 -3.34 10.47
N SER A 132 -15.21 -2.74 9.50
CA SER A 132 -15.04 -3.27 8.14
C SER A 132 -14.14 -4.51 8.11
N ALA A 133 -13.17 -4.63 9.03
CA ALA A 133 -12.31 -5.79 9.15
C ALA A 133 -13.07 -6.98 9.76
N ASN A 134 -12.80 -8.18 9.24
CA ASN A 134 -13.33 -9.42 9.83
C ASN A 134 -12.51 -9.76 11.09
N PRO A 135 -13.12 -9.75 12.31
CA PRO A 135 -12.37 -9.97 13.54
C PRO A 135 -11.76 -11.37 13.67
N PHE A 136 -12.20 -12.32 12.85
CA PHE A 136 -11.75 -13.72 12.89
C PHE A 136 -10.99 -14.13 11.62
N ALA A 137 -10.66 -13.20 10.73
CA ALA A 137 -9.91 -13.49 9.50
C ALA A 137 -8.64 -14.33 9.76
N PRO A 138 -7.81 -14.08 10.79
CA PRO A 138 -6.60 -14.85 11.01
C PRO A 138 -6.80 -16.36 11.15
N LEU A 139 -7.95 -16.81 11.68
CA LEU A 139 -8.25 -18.24 11.82
C LEU A 139 -8.44 -18.92 10.45
N ILE A 140 -9.24 -18.30 9.57
CA ILE A 140 -9.49 -18.79 8.22
C ILE A 140 -8.23 -18.80 7.41
N ILE A 141 -7.49 -17.67 7.46
CA ILE A 141 -6.22 -17.46 6.74
C ILE A 141 -5.21 -18.53 7.11
N ALA A 142 -5.01 -18.80 8.40
CA ALA A 142 -4.06 -19.81 8.84
C ALA A 142 -4.34 -21.19 8.25
N ARG A 143 -5.62 -21.58 8.13
CA ARG A 143 -6.01 -22.86 7.54
C ARG A 143 -5.75 -22.90 6.02
N LEU A 144 -6.05 -21.81 5.31
CA LEU A 144 -5.80 -21.69 3.87
C LEU A 144 -4.28 -21.67 3.55
N LEU A 145 -3.48 -20.94 4.32
CA LEU A 145 -2.01 -20.92 4.18
C LEU A 145 -1.40 -22.30 4.41
N SER A 146 -1.92 -23.07 5.37
CA SER A 146 -1.49 -24.45 5.58
C SER A 146 -1.73 -25.35 4.37
N ALA A 147 -2.87 -25.19 3.69
CA ALA A 147 -3.19 -25.93 2.47
C ALA A 147 -2.24 -25.56 1.31
N LEU A 148 -1.76 -24.33 1.27
CA LEU A 148 -0.77 -23.83 0.31
C LEU A 148 0.68 -24.13 0.71
N GLU A 149 0.92 -24.74 1.87
CA GLU A 149 2.26 -25.01 2.42
C GLU A 149 3.10 -23.71 2.54
N ILE A 150 2.44 -22.61 2.94
CA ILE A 150 3.10 -21.33 3.21
C ILE A 150 3.43 -21.27 4.70
N THR A 151 4.69 -21.03 5.02
CA THR A 151 5.18 -20.91 6.40
C THR A 151 4.50 -19.75 7.12
N GLN A 152 4.01 -19.98 8.32
CA GLN A 152 3.29 -18.99 9.12
C GLN A 152 3.35 -19.28 10.61
N ALA A 153 3.07 -18.27 11.43
CA ALA A 153 2.67 -18.48 12.82
C ALA A 153 1.17 -18.82 12.88
N TYR A 154 0.78 -19.75 13.75
CA TYR A 154 -0.60 -20.17 13.91
C TYR A 154 -1.30 -19.35 15.00
N PRO A 155 -2.25 -18.47 14.67
CA PRO A 155 -2.99 -17.68 15.64
C PRO A 155 -4.03 -18.53 16.37
N LYS A 156 -4.09 -18.40 17.69
CA LYS A 156 -5.15 -18.98 18.52
C LYS A 156 -5.95 -17.85 19.14
N LEU A 157 -7.27 -17.85 18.95
CA LEU A 157 -8.19 -16.90 19.58
C LEU A 157 -8.33 -17.21 21.07
N VAL A 158 -8.04 -16.24 21.92
CA VAL A 158 -8.05 -16.40 23.39
C VAL A 158 -8.54 -15.11 24.08
N PHE A 159 -9.04 -15.28 25.28
CA PHE A 159 -9.35 -14.17 26.19
C PHE A 159 -8.24 -14.05 27.23
N MET A 160 -7.61 -12.89 27.29
CA MET A 160 -6.58 -12.57 28.30
C MET A 160 -7.26 -12.32 29.65
N PRO A 161 -7.01 -13.16 30.67
CA PRO A 161 -7.66 -13.00 31.96
C PRO A 161 -7.16 -11.79 32.73
N ASP A 162 -7.91 -11.38 33.75
CA ASP A 162 -7.44 -10.44 34.76
C ASP A 162 -6.56 -11.17 35.79
N ASP A 163 -5.28 -11.40 35.45
CA ASP A 163 -4.33 -12.14 36.27
C ASP A 163 -3.18 -11.24 36.73
N THR A 164 -2.77 -11.42 37.99
CA THR A 164 -1.67 -10.67 38.61
C THR A 164 -0.32 -10.95 37.97
N SER A 165 -0.15 -12.10 37.28
CA SER A 165 1.07 -12.43 36.53
C SER A 165 1.33 -11.50 35.33
N LEU A 166 0.34 -10.74 34.87
CA LEU A 166 0.53 -9.67 33.89
C LEU A 166 1.35 -8.48 34.42
N GLY A 167 1.52 -8.36 35.74
CA GLY A 167 2.33 -7.30 36.34
C GLY A 167 1.88 -5.90 35.94
N VAL A 168 2.83 -5.09 35.45
CA VAL A 168 2.60 -3.71 35.01
C VAL A 168 1.70 -3.61 33.76
N TYR A 169 1.57 -4.68 33.00
CA TYR A 169 0.75 -4.73 31.79
C TYR A 169 -0.72 -5.06 32.07
N ARG A 170 -1.08 -5.42 33.32
CA ARG A 170 -2.43 -5.84 33.69
C ARG A 170 -3.49 -4.81 33.36
N SER A 171 -3.24 -3.53 33.66
CA SER A 171 -4.20 -2.44 33.39
C SER A 171 -4.58 -2.28 31.91
N LYS A 172 -3.69 -2.71 31.00
CA LYS A 172 -3.86 -2.55 29.54
C LYS A 172 -4.35 -3.81 28.86
N PHE A 173 -3.97 -5.00 29.35
CA PHE A 173 -4.22 -6.28 28.71
C PHE A 173 -5.22 -7.18 29.43
N ALA A 174 -5.56 -6.92 30.68
CA ALA A 174 -6.59 -7.68 31.39
C ALA A 174 -7.95 -7.54 30.71
N ASN A 175 -8.68 -8.65 30.61
CA ASN A 175 -10.02 -8.73 30.00
C ASN A 175 -10.05 -8.36 28.51
N VAL A 176 -8.98 -8.61 27.76
CA VAL A 176 -8.87 -8.31 26.32
C VAL A 176 -9.03 -9.59 25.51
N LEU A 177 -9.90 -9.56 24.49
CA LEU A 177 -10.03 -10.59 23.47
C LEU A 177 -8.94 -10.39 22.43
N GLY A 178 -8.22 -11.46 22.07
CA GLY A 178 -7.11 -11.35 21.13
C GLY A 178 -6.63 -12.69 20.58
N PHE A 179 -5.62 -12.62 19.76
CA PHE A 179 -4.90 -13.78 19.27
C PHE A 179 -3.57 -13.92 19.98
N ILE A 180 -3.21 -15.17 20.31
CA ILE A 180 -1.85 -15.53 20.73
C ILE A 180 -1.22 -16.38 19.62
N GLU A 181 -0.01 -16.02 19.21
CA GLU A 181 0.77 -16.71 18.18
C GLU A 181 2.24 -16.76 18.57
N GLN A 182 2.97 -17.76 18.09
CA GLN A 182 4.41 -17.83 18.31
C GLN A 182 5.09 -16.72 17.50
N HIS A 183 6.02 -15.99 18.13
CA HIS A 183 6.80 -14.97 17.44
C HIS A 183 7.84 -15.65 16.54
N PRO A 184 7.97 -15.27 15.25
CA PRO A 184 9.02 -15.77 14.38
C PRO A 184 10.39 -15.30 14.86
N ASP A 185 11.15 -16.20 15.46
CA ASP A 185 12.53 -16.01 15.91
C ASP A 185 13.29 -17.36 15.80
N ASP A 186 14.52 -17.43 16.28
CA ASP A 186 15.34 -18.63 16.18
C ASP A 186 14.68 -19.85 16.85
N ALA A 187 13.96 -19.65 17.97
CA ALA A 187 13.20 -20.71 18.62
C ALA A 187 11.97 -21.17 17.78
N PHE A 188 11.45 -20.32 16.90
CA PHE A 188 10.44 -20.68 15.92
C PHE A 188 11.03 -21.56 14.81
N LEU A 189 12.27 -21.27 14.34
CA LEU A 189 12.98 -22.07 13.34
C LEU A 189 13.15 -23.52 13.76
N GLU A 190 13.51 -23.78 15.02
CA GLU A 190 13.70 -25.13 15.54
C GLU A 190 12.44 -26.00 15.38
N ASN A 191 11.25 -25.41 15.32
CA ASN A 191 10.00 -26.13 15.16
C ASN A 191 9.57 -26.30 13.69
N LEU A 192 10.13 -25.50 12.74
CA LEU A 192 9.70 -25.51 11.34
C LEU A 192 10.28 -26.65 10.51
N ASN A 193 11.35 -27.28 10.99
CA ASN A 193 12.06 -28.33 10.27
C ASN A 193 12.44 -27.95 8.83
N VAL A 194 12.84 -26.67 8.61
CA VAL A 194 13.29 -26.16 7.33
C VAL A 194 14.78 -26.46 7.17
N GLU A 195 15.11 -27.28 6.18
CA GLU A 195 16.48 -27.70 5.92
C GLU A 195 17.38 -26.49 5.60
N GLY A 196 18.53 -26.39 6.27
CA GLY A 196 19.51 -25.32 6.07
C GLY A 196 19.11 -23.97 6.67
N ALA A 197 18.01 -23.89 7.43
CA ALA A 197 17.60 -22.65 8.09
C ALA A 197 18.58 -22.22 9.16
N VAL A 198 19.04 -20.95 9.11
CA VAL A 198 20.05 -20.40 10.02
C VAL A 198 19.55 -19.23 10.86
N LYS A 199 18.64 -18.41 10.35
CA LYS A 199 18.04 -17.29 11.09
C LYS A 199 16.77 -16.76 10.46
N ILE A 200 16.05 -15.92 11.22
CA ILE A 200 14.90 -15.13 10.74
C ILE A 200 15.21 -13.65 10.92
N GLU A 201 14.93 -12.85 9.86
CA GLU A 201 15.13 -11.41 9.88
C GLU A 201 13.94 -10.68 9.27
N ASP A 202 13.84 -9.36 9.53
CA ASP A 202 12.88 -8.50 8.87
C ASP A 202 13.27 -8.23 7.39
N THR A 203 12.36 -7.65 6.62
CA THR A 203 12.57 -7.38 5.20
C THR A 203 13.76 -6.45 4.94
N PHE A 204 13.97 -5.44 5.78
CA PHE A 204 15.03 -4.46 5.56
C PHE A 204 16.43 -5.07 5.77
N GLU A 205 16.59 -5.93 6.80
CA GLU A 205 17.85 -6.65 6.99
C GLU A 205 18.05 -7.72 5.91
N ALA A 206 17.01 -8.42 5.46
CA ALA A 206 17.11 -9.35 4.34
C ALA A 206 17.58 -8.65 3.06
N ILE A 207 16.99 -7.49 2.70
CA ILE A 207 17.41 -6.68 1.54
C ILE A 207 18.88 -6.30 1.67
N LYS A 208 19.28 -5.75 2.81
CA LYS A 208 20.65 -5.30 3.06
C LYS A 208 21.69 -6.43 2.95
N GLU A 209 21.34 -7.64 3.40
CA GLU A 209 22.20 -8.82 3.26
C GLU A 209 22.30 -9.29 1.79
N ILE A 210 21.18 -9.28 1.06
CA ILE A 210 21.14 -9.65 -0.36
C ILE A 210 21.95 -8.65 -1.20
N GLU A 211 21.81 -7.35 -0.96
CA GLU A 211 22.58 -6.33 -1.68
C GLU A 211 24.09 -6.44 -1.46
N LYS A 212 24.52 -6.89 -0.27
CA LYS A 212 25.96 -7.08 0.02
C LYS A 212 26.59 -8.28 -0.65
N ASN A 213 25.79 -9.31 -0.98
CA ASN A 213 26.33 -10.59 -1.44
C ASN A 213 25.50 -11.19 -2.55
N ILE A 214 26.12 -11.27 -3.73
CA ILE A 214 25.53 -11.77 -4.97
C ILE A 214 25.02 -13.23 -4.89
N ASN A 215 25.52 -14.05 -3.93
CA ASN A 215 25.06 -15.41 -3.71
C ASN A 215 23.79 -15.52 -2.87
N GLN A 216 23.21 -14.38 -2.49
CA GLN A 216 21.97 -14.31 -1.74
C GLN A 216 20.83 -13.84 -2.63
N ARG A 217 19.64 -14.43 -2.46
CA ARG A 217 18.43 -14.03 -3.18
C ARG A 217 17.16 -14.35 -2.42
N PHE A 218 16.07 -13.68 -2.78
CA PHE A 218 14.74 -14.04 -2.31
C PHE A 218 14.25 -15.32 -2.99
N ALA A 219 13.45 -16.13 -2.26
CA ALA A 219 12.65 -17.21 -2.83
C ALA A 219 11.43 -16.60 -3.56
N SER A 220 11.65 -16.07 -4.76
CA SER A 220 10.65 -15.28 -5.49
C SER A 220 9.38 -16.08 -5.81
N GLU A 221 9.51 -17.39 -6.07
CA GLU A 221 8.37 -18.28 -6.34
C GLU A 221 7.49 -18.47 -5.09
N ASP A 222 8.12 -18.64 -3.91
CA ASP A 222 7.38 -18.74 -2.63
C ASP A 222 6.70 -17.41 -2.29
N PHE A 223 7.38 -16.29 -2.57
CA PHE A 223 6.80 -14.97 -2.37
C PHE A 223 5.62 -14.74 -3.33
N LEU A 224 5.73 -15.08 -4.61
CA LEU A 224 4.63 -15.01 -5.56
C LEU A 224 3.43 -15.83 -5.09
N LYS A 225 3.66 -17.07 -4.63
CA LYS A 225 2.59 -17.93 -4.08
C LYS A 225 1.85 -17.23 -2.93
N ALA A 226 2.58 -16.60 -2.03
CA ALA A 226 1.99 -15.85 -0.91
C ALA A 226 1.25 -14.58 -1.38
N ARG A 227 1.78 -13.86 -2.37
CA ARG A 227 1.13 -12.66 -2.93
C ARG A 227 -0.16 -12.98 -3.71
N LEU A 228 -0.16 -14.06 -4.50
CA LEU A 228 -1.40 -14.53 -5.15
C LEU A 228 -2.47 -14.88 -4.13
N PHE A 229 -2.08 -15.49 -3.02
CA PHE A 229 -3.01 -15.74 -1.91
C PHE A 229 -3.53 -14.43 -1.29
N ASP A 230 -2.69 -13.40 -1.09
CA ASP A 230 -3.11 -12.09 -0.60
C ASP A 230 -4.19 -11.47 -1.50
N LEU A 231 -4.03 -11.58 -2.83
CA LEU A 231 -5.03 -11.11 -3.78
C LEU A 231 -6.36 -11.83 -3.60
N ILE A 232 -6.35 -13.17 -3.44
CA ILE A 232 -7.57 -13.98 -3.27
C ILE A 232 -8.35 -13.54 -2.02
N VAL A 233 -7.67 -13.34 -0.89
CA VAL A 233 -8.31 -12.96 0.37
C VAL A 233 -8.56 -11.46 0.50
N GLY A 234 -8.08 -10.66 -0.47
CA GLY A 234 -8.25 -9.21 -0.50
C GLY A 234 -7.44 -8.48 0.56
N ASP A 235 -6.28 -9.01 0.94
CA ASP A 235 -5.38 -8.38 1.90
C ASP A 235 -4.51 -7.34 1.18
N TRP A 236 -4.91 -6.09 1.29
CA TRP A 236 -4.24 -4.95 0.63
C TRP A 236 -3.04 -4.40 1.43
N ASP A 237 -2.93 -4.71 2.73
CA ASP A 237 -1.93 -4.10 3.61
C ASP A 237 -0.64 -4.94 3.66
N ARG A 238 0.02 -5.09 2.52
CA ARG A 238 1.18 -5.97 2.33
C ARG A 238 2.50 -5.21 2.13
N HIS A 239 2.70 -4.09 2.88
CA HIS A 239 3.95 -3.33 2.92
C HIS A 239 5.12 -4.15 3.50
N MET A 240 6.35 -3.65 3.40
CA MET A 240 7.58 -4.40 3.74
C MET A 240 7.61 -4.92 5.18
N ASP A 241 7.07 -4.18 6.14
CA ASP A 241 7.01 -4.62 7.56
C ASP A 241 6.06 -5.82 7.79
N GLN A 242 5.24 -6.21 6.80
CA GLN A 242 4.33 -7.35 6.90
C GLN A 242 5.00 -8.68 6.56
N TRP A 243 6.32 -8.69 6.42
CA TRP A 243 7.08 -9.87 6.06
C TRP A 243 8.26 -10.09 6.97
N TRP A 244 8.51 -11.36 7.28
CA TRP A 244 9.76 -11.86 7.83
C TRP A 244 10.34 -12.87 6.87
N TRP A 245 11.65 -13.15 7.00
CA TRP A 245 12.35 -13.98 6.05
C TRP A 245 13.22 -14.99 6.75
N ILE A 246 13.07 -16.28 6.37
CA ILE A 246 13.95 -17.36 6.82
C ILE A 246 15.14 -17.39 5.88
N LYS A 247 16.32 -17.20 6.44
CA LYS A 247 17.58 -17.41 5.74
C LYS A 247 17.93 -18.89 5.74
N THR A 248 18.10 -19.50 4.55
CA THR A 248 18.62 -20.85 4.38
C THR A 248 19.96 -20.82 3.69
N GLU A 249 20.89 -21.68 4.11
CA GLU A 249 22.23 -21.80 3.54
C GLU A 249 22.47 -23.23 3.06
N ASN A 250 22.64 -23.40 1.75
CA ASN A 250 22.88 -24.69 1.10
C ASN A 250 23.98 -24.57 0.05
N SER A 251 25.10 -25.28 0.24
CA SER A 251 26.20 -25.39 -0.74
C SER A 251 26.71 -24.03 -1.25
N GLY A 252 26.78 -23.02 -0.37
CA GLY A 252 27.27 -21.69 -0.70
C GLY A 252 26.23 -20.74 -1.29
N ASN A 253 25.01 -21.20 -1.54
CA ASN A 253 23.88 -20.36 -1.94
C ASN A 253 23.02 -20.03 -0.71
N VAL A 254 22.58 -18.80 -0.63
CA VAL A 254 21.69 -18.30 0.42
C VAL A 254 20.36 -17.90 -0.19
N ILE A 255 19.27 -18.46 0.37
CA ILE A 255 17.91 -18.16 -0.07
C ILE A 255 17.10 -17.65 1.12
N TRP A 256 16.32 -16.59 0.87
CA TRP A 256 15.45 -15.97 1.85
C TRP A 256 13.98 -16.30 1.54
N HIS A 257 13.37 -17.15 2.39
CA HIS A 257 11.98 -17.61 2.24
C HIS A 257 11.03 -16.74 3.04
N PRO A 258 9.88 -16.32 2.46
CA PRO A 258 8.97 -15.39 3.09
C PRO A 258 8.13 -16.04 4.21
N ILE A 259 7.92 -15.30 5.29
CA ILE A 259 6.90 -15.56 6.30
C ILE A 259 5.93 -14.37 6.31
N PRO A 260 4.73 -14.52 5.77
CA PRO A 260 3.73 -13.47 5.82
C PRO A 260 3.19 -13.28 7.24
N ARG A 261 2.99 -12.04 7.64
CA ARG A 261 2.49 -11.64 8.96
C ARG A 261 1.23 -10.81 8.81
N ASP A 262 0.55 -10.59 9.95
CA ASP A 262 -0.48 -9.57 10.15
C ASP A 262 -1.55 -9.51 9.05
N ARG A 263 -2.38 -10.56 8.97
CA ARG A 263 -3.40 -10.67 7.93
C ARG A 263 -4.78 -10.21 8.38
N ASP A 264 -4.82 -9.15 9.15
CA ASP A 264 -6.06 -8.61 9.71
C ASP A 264 -6.86 -7.73 8.73
N GLN A 265 -6.26 -7.39 7.58
CA GLN A 265 -6.95 -6.69 6.49
C GLN A 265 -7.57 -7.63 5.45
N ALA A 266 -7.43 -8.95 5.62
CA ALA A 266 -8.15 -9.91 4.77
C ALA A 266 -9.66 -9.82 4.99
N PHE A 267 -10.43 -9.98 3.91
CA PHE A 267 -11.88 -9.95 3.89
C PHE A 267 -12.53 -8.62 4.29
N VAL A 268 -11.80 -7.50 4.20
CA VAL A 268 -12.31 -6.17 4.58
C VAL A 268 -13.50 -5.76 3.71
N LYS A 269 -14.56 -5.25 4.35
CA LYS A 269 -15.77 -4.75 3.69
C LYS A 269 -15.86 -3.23 3.77
N PHE A 270 -15.57 -2.54 2.68
CA PHE A 270 -15.84 -1.10 2.52
C PHE A 270 -17.10 -0.91 1.66
N ASP A 271 -18.27 -1.33 2.21
CA ASP A 271 -19.54 -1.46 1.49
C ASP A 271 -20.53 -0.30 1.73
N GLY A 272 -20.07 0.81 2.29
CA GLY A 272 -20.86 2.03 2.48
C GLY A 272 -20.71 3.03 1.33
N LEU A 273 -21.64 4.00 1.25
CA LEU A 273 -21.57 5.06 0.24
C LEU A 273 -20.30 5.92 0.37
N LEU A 274 -19.94 6.31 1.60
CA LEU A 274 -18.74 7.13 1.84
C LEU A 274 -17.45 6.36 1.55
N PRO A 275 -17.24 5.11 2.01
CA PRO A 275 -16.11 4.29 1.56
C PRO A 275 -16.05 4.10 0.04
N ALA A 276 -17.18 3.90 -0.64
CA ALA A 276 -17.23 3.75 -2.10
C ALA A 276 -16.78 5.03 -2.84
N ILE A 277 -17.15 6.21 -2.34
CA ILE A 277 -16.64 7.48 -2.89
C ILE A 277 -15.15 7.64 -2.56
N ALA A 278 -14.74 7.36 -1.33
CA ALA A 278 -13.37 7.52 -0.88
C ALA A 278 -12.40 6.55 -1.59
N SER A 279 -12.85 5.33 -1.96
CA SER A 279 -12.04 4.34 -2.69
C SER A 279 -11.53 4.84 -4.03
N TYR A 280 -12.24 5.80 -4.65
CA TYR A 280 -11.75 6.44 -5.87
C TYR A 280 -10.44 7.21 -5.66
N TYR A 281 -10.25 7.77 -4.46
CA TYR A 281 -9.08 8.59 -4.11
C TYR A 281 -8.03 7.82 -3.30
N ILE A 282 -8.42 6.75 -2.63
CA ILE A 282 -7.59 5.99 -1.68
C ILE A 282 -7.53 4.54 -2.15
N PRO A 283 -6.43 4.11 -2.81
CA PRO A 283 -6.28 2.75 -3.34
C PRO A 283 -6.49 1.64 -2.29
N GLN A 284 -6.22 1.92 -1.02
CA GLN A 284 -6.34 0.98 0.08
C GLN A 284 -7.79 0.62 0.45
N LEU A 285 -8.78 1.42 0.04
CA LEU A 285 -10.19 1.19 0.38
C LEU A 285 -10.85 0.17 -0.56
N ASN A 286 -10.21 -0.98 -0.75
CA ASN A 286 -10.71 -2.06 -1.60
C ASN A 286 -11.72 -2.94 -0.87
N HIS A 287 -12.94 -3.04 -1.42
CA HIS A 287 -13.98 -3.91 -0.88
C HIS A 287 -13.76 -5.38 -1.26
N PHE A 288 -13.82 -6.28 -0.28
CA PHE A 288 -13.81 -7.72 -0.52
C PHE A 288 -15.15 -8.20 -1.10
N GLY A 289 -15.22 -8.25 -2.43
CA GLY A 289 -16.35 -8.71 -3.24
C GLY A 289 -16.15 -10.11 -3.82
N LYS A 290 -17.09 -10.55 -4.66
CA LYS A 290 -16.97 -11.76 -5.50
C LYS A 290 -15.94 -11.57 -6.61
N ASP A 291 -15.83 -10.34 -7.10
CA ASP A 291 -14.89 -9.94 -8.12
C ASP A 291 -13.66 -9.29 -7.47
N TYR A 292 -12.56 -9.31 -8.20
CA TYR A 292 -11.41 -8.52 -7.79
C TYR A 292 -11.68 -7.04 -8.05
N PRO A 293 -11.25 -6.12 -7.17
CA PRO A 293 -11.09 -4.73 -7.53
C PRO A 293 -9.91 -4.58 -8.52
N SER A 294 -9.54 -3.36 -8.90
CA SER A 294 -8.27 -3.11 -9.61
C SER A 294 -7.11 -3.80 -8.87
N ILE A 295 -6.40 -4.68 -9.56
CA ILE A 295 -5.25 -5.38 -8.97
C ILE A 295 -4.12 -4.41 -8.63
N LYS A 296 -3.98 -3.34 -9.42
CA LYS A 296 -3.03 -2.24 -9.14
C LYS A 296 -3.30 -1.57 -7.80
N ASP A 297 -4.57 -1.33 -7.46
CA ASP A 297 -4.95 -0.73 -6.18
C ASP A 297 -4.84 -1.74 -5.03
N LEU A 298 -5.26 -2.99 -5.26
CA LEU A 298 -5.18 -4.05 -4.26
C LEU A 298 -3.72 -4.38 -3.88
N SER A 299 -2.78 -4.30 -4.83
CA SER A 299 -1.35 -4.54 -4.61
C SER A 299 -0.57 -3.30 -4.22
N TRP A 300 -1.23 -2.14 -4.10
CA TRP A 300 -0.58 -0.84 -3.93
C TRP A 300 0.45 -0.77 -2.79
N ASN A 301 0.09 -1.27 -1.60
CA ASN A 301 1.00 -1.22 -0.45
C ASN A 301 2.20 -2.16 -0.60
N GLY A 302 2.06 -3.26 -1.34
CA GLY A 302 3.14 -4.20 -1.61
C GLY A 302 4.05 -3.83 -2.79
N ARG A 303 3.70 -2.81 -3.59
CA ARG A 303 4.29 -2.53 -4.91
C ARG A 303 5.82 -2.47 -4.94
N PHE A 304 6.46 -1.97 -3.89
CA PHE A 304 7.93 -1.86 -3.84
C PHE A 304 8.62 -3.20 -3.61
N LEU A 305 8.06 -4.01 -2.70
CA LEU A 305 8.57 -5.37 -2.47
C LEU A 305 8.20 -6.30 -3.64
N ASP A 306 6.99 -6.16 -4.19
CA ASP A 306 6.53 -6.90 -5.37
C ASP A 306 7.47 -6.66 -6.56
N SER A 307 7.80 -5.40 -6.86
CA SER A 307 8.75 -5.06 -7.93
C SER A 307 10.15 -5.63 -7.64
N ARG A 308 10.66 -5.49 -6.41
CA ARG A 308 12.00 -5.98 -6.03
C ARG A 308 12.14 -7.50 -6.13
N VAL A 309 11.10 -8.25 -5.76
CA VAL A 309 11.18 -9.71 -5.63
C VAL A 309 10.66 -10.44 -6.86
N LEU A 310 9.60 -9.92 -7.51
CA LEU A 310 8.88 -10.65 -8.56
C LEU A 310 9.33 -10.30 -9.97
N THR A 311 10.04 -9.19 -10.18
CA THR A 311 10.50 -8.77 -11.52
C THR A 311 11.34 -9.84 -12.21
N SER A 312 12.06 -10.68 -11.47
CA SER A 312 12.89 -11.75 -12.03
C SER A 312 12.11 -12.96 -12.56
N ILE A 313 10.81 -13.10 -12.22
CA ILE A 313 10.03 -14.29 -12.56
C ILE A 313 9.57 -14.23 -14.02
N GLU A 314 9.87 -15.26 -14.77
CA GLU A 314 9.37 -15.46 -16.13
C GLU A 314 7.87 -15.80 -16.14
N LYS A 315 7.16 -15.42 -17.24
CA LYS A 315 5.70 -15.61 -17.34
C LYS A 315 5.29 -17.08 -17.20
N SER A 316 6.05 -18.00 -17.76
CA SER A 316 5.76 -19.43 -17.67
C SER A 316 5.84 -19.97 -16.23
N THR A 317 6.83 -19.53 -15.47
CA THR A 317 6.96 -19.87 -14.04
C THR A 317 5.82 -19.24 -13.25
N TRP A 318 5.49 -17.98 -13.53
CA TRP A 318 4.36 -17.28 -12.91
C TRP A 318 3.04 -18.03 -13.10
N ASP A 319 2.74 -18.48 -14.34
CA ASP A 319 1.53 -19.24 -14.66
C ASP A 319 1.51 -20.62 -13.98
N SER A 320 2.67 -21.25 -13.85
CA SER A 320 2.82 -22.51 -13.12
C SER A 320 2.48 -22.34 -11.63
N ILE A 321 3.01 -21.32 -10.97
CA ILE A 321 2.71 -21.01 -9.56
C ILE A 321 1.21 -20.69 -9.39
N THR A 322 0.63 -19.91 -10.31
CA THR A 322 -0.82 -19.63 -10.32
C THR A 322 -1.63 -20.91 -10.37
N SER A 323 -1.25 -21.87 -11.23
CA SER A 323 -1.91 -23.17 -11.37
C SER A 323 -1.79 -24.00 -10.09
N ILE A 324 -0.66 -23.95 -9.40
CA ILE A 324 -0.45 -24.63 -8.11
C ILE A 324 -1.40 -24.06 -7.04
N VAL A 325 -1.45 -22.72 -6.91
CA VAL A 325 -2.34 -22.06 -5.93
C VAL A 325 -3.82 -22.41 -6.22
N TYR A 326 -4.23 -22.33 -7.49
CA TYR A 326 -5.58 -22.68 -7.91
C TYR A 326 -5.94 -24.13 -7.52
N SER A 327 -5.09 -25.09 -7.84
CA SER A 327 -5.34 -26.51 -7.62
C SER A 327 -5.41 -26.89 -6.15
N LYS A 328 -4.66 -26.20 -5.28
CA LYS A 328 -4.65 -26.47 -3.83
C LYS A 328 -5.84 -25.83 -3.09
N LEU A 329 -6.44 -24.77 -3.60
CA LEU A 329 -7.60 -24.12 -2.99
C LEU A 329 -8.92 -24.71 -3.46
N THR A 330 -9.12 -26.00 -3.23
CA THR A 330 -10.38 -26.69 -3.57
C THR A 330 -11.55 -26.16 -2.75
N ASP A 331 -12.79 -26.49 -3.18
CA ASP A 331 -13.99 -26.14 -2.43
C ASP A 331 -13.95 -26.67 -1.00
N ASP A 332 -13.50 -27.91 -0.82
CA ASP A 332 -13.39 -28.54 0.49
C ASP A 332 -12.38 -27.82 1.40
N VAL A 333 -11.25 -27.37 0.85
CA VAL A 333 -10.23 -26.60 1.57
C VAL A 333 -10.80 -25.25 2.04
N ILE A 334 -11.53 -24.57 1.17
CA ILE A 334 -12.18 -23.29 1.50
C ILE A 334 -13.23 -23.48 2.59
N GLU A 335 -14.12 -24.47 2.45
CA GLU A 335 -15.15 -24.80 3.42
C GLU A 335 -14.56 -25.18 4.79
N ASP A 336 -13.50 -26.00 4.79
CA ASP A 336 -12.83 -26.42 6.01
C ASP A 336 -12.15 -25.25 6.73
N ALA A 337 -11.58 -24.31 5.96
CA ALA A 337 -11.01 -23.08 6.52
C ALA A 337 -12.08 -22.21 7.19
N ILE A 338 -13.25 -22.05 6.57
CA ILE A 338 -14.35 -21.26 7.14
C ILE A 338 -14.90 -21.89 8.43
N LYS A 339 -14.88 -23.22 8.57
CA LYS A 339 -15.28 -23.93 9.80
C LYS A 339 -14.42 -23.61 11.03
N THR A 340 -13.26 -22.96 10.85
CA THR A 340 -12.43 -22.49 11.97
C THR A 340 -13.02 -21.28 12.71
N LEU A 341 -14.05 -20.65 12.15
CA LEU A 341 -14.79 -19.57 12.81
C LEU A 341 -15.43 -20.06 14.13
N PRO A 342 -15.54 -19.19 15.16
CA PRO A 342 -16.37 -19.46 16.30
C PRO A 342 -17.79 -19.88 15.86
N LYS A 343 -18.33 -20.93 16.49
CA LYS A 343 -19.61 -21.54 16.09
C LYS A 343 -20.75 -20.52 16.01
N GLU A 344 -20.77 -19.55 16.93
CA GLU A 344 -21.84 -18.55 17.05
C GLU A 344 -21.87 -17.56 15.87
N VAL A 345 -20.76 -17.41 15.15
CA VAL A 345 -20.63 -16.50 13.99
C VAL A 345 -20.49 -17.25 12.66
N TYR A 346 -20.27 -18.55 12.70
CA TYR A 346 -20.15 -19.37 11.50
C TYR A 346 -21.39 -19.23 10.59
N ASP A 347 -22.59 -19.40 11.13
CA ASP A 347 -23.85 -19.33 10.37
C ASP A 347 -24.11 -17.93 9.77
N ILE A 348 -23.48 -16.89 10.31
CA ILE A 348 -23.61 -15.51 9.81
C ILE A 348 -22.71 -15.26 8.60
N ALA A 349 -21.51 -15.86 8.58
CA ALA A 349 -20.45 -15.51 7.63
C ALA A 349 -20.16 -16.57 6.58
N ASN A 350 -20.52 -17.85 6.82
CA ASN A 350 -20.05 -18.97 6.01
C ASN A 350 -20.47 -18.88 4.54
N GLU A 351 -21.74 -18.59 4.26
CA GLU A 351 -22.27 -18.54 2.89
C GLU A 351 -21.60 -17.42 2.08
N GLU A 352 -21.47 -16.22 2.68
CA GLU A 352 -20.86 -15.08 2.03
C GLU A 352 -19.36 -15.30 1.76
N LEU A 353 -18.62 -15.80 2.75
CA LEU A 353 -17.18 -16.06 2.61
C LEU A 353 -16.92 -17.18 1.60
N SER A 354 -17.66 -18.29 1.67
CA SER A 354 -17.53 -19.41 0.74
C SER A 354 -17.76 -18.96 -0.70
N LEU A 355 -18.86 -18.24 -0.95
CA LEU A 355 -19.20 -17.74 -2.27
C LEU A 355 -18.13 -16.80 -2.83
N LYS A 356 -17.63 -15.86 -2.01
CA LYS A 356 -16.63 -14.88 -2.43
C LYS A 356 -15.26 -15.52 -2.68
N LEU A 357 -14.81 -16.40 -1.79
CA LEU A 357 -13.52 -17.08 -1.93
C LEU A 357 -13.51 -18.00 -3.16
N LYS A 358 -14.55 -18.80 -3.38
CA LYS A 358 -14.68 -19.66 -4.55
C LYS A 358 -14.72 -18.83 -5.84
N SER A 359 -15.51 -17.76 -5.89
CA SER A 359 -15.57 -16.86 -7.05
C SER A 359 -14.20 -16.23 -7.36
N ARG A 360 -13.46 -15.78 -6.35
CA ARG A 360 -12.12 -15.19 -6.54
C ARG A 360 -11.11 -16.24 -6.97
N ARG A 361 -11.11 -17.43 -6.36
CA ARG A 361 -10.28 -18.55 -6.84
C ARG A 361 -10.53 -18.82 -8.31
N ASP A 362 -11.79 -18.92 -8.73
CA ASP A 362 -12.14 -19.24 -10.12
C ASP A 362 -11.70 -18.17 -11.13
N LYS A 363 -11.57 -16.91 -10.69
CA LYS A 363 -11.10 -15.77 -11.47
C LYS A 363 -9.61 -15.46 -11.27
N MET A 364 -8.87 -16.27 -10.52
CA MET A 364 -7.50 -15.93 -10.13
C MET A 364 -6.52 -15.88 -11.30
N PHE A 365 -6.76 -16.61 -12.40
CA PHE A 365 -5.89 -16.55 -13.57
C PHE A 365 -5.92 -15.16 -14.24
N GLU A 366 -7.11 -14.55 -14.32
CA GLU A 366 -7.27 -13.19 -14.82
C GLU A 366 -6.57 -12.18 -13.89
N ALA A 367 -6.84 -12.25 -12.59
CA ALA A 367 -6.20 -11.40 -11.60
C ALA A 367 -4.68 -11.57 -11.54
N SER A 368 -4.19 -12.81 -11.69
CA SER A 368 -2.76 -13.12 -11.73
C SER A 368 -2.09 -12.55 -12.97
N ASN A 369 -2.75 -12.56 -14.13
CA ASN A 369 -2.25 -11.93 -15.34
C ASN A 369 -2.15 -10.42 -15.19
N GLU A 370 -3.20 -9.76 -14.68
CA GLU A 370 -3.18 -8.33 -14.38
C GLU A 370 -2.06 -7.99 -13.37
N PHE A 371 -1.84 -8.85 -12.36
CA PHE A 371 -0.75 -8.64 -11.40
C PHE A 371 0.63 -8.77 -12.04
N TYR A 372 0.81 -9.72 -12.95
CA TYR A 372 2.04 -9.83 -13.73
C TYR A 372 2.31 -8.56 -14.56
N GLU A 373 1.26 -8.01 -15.19
CA GLU A 373 1.33 -6.77 -15.94
C GLU A 373 1.70 -5.59 -15.03
N VAL A 374 1.05 -5.44 -13.87
CA VAL A 374 1.36 -4.39 -12.89
C VAL A 374 2.82 -4.43 -12.42
N VAL A 375 3.35 -5.62 -12.15
CA VAL A 375 4.75 -5.78 -11.70
C VAL A 375 5.74 -5.46 -12.81
N ASN A 376 5.42 -5.80 -14.08
CA ASN A 376 6.34 -5.65 -15.20
C ASN A 376 6.15 -4.36 -16.01
N GLU A 377 5.09 -3.56 -15.74
CA GLU A 377 4.87 -2.26 -16.39
C GLU A 377 6.06 -1.31 -16.16
N TYR A 378 6.62 -1.32 -14.94
CA TYR A 378 7.84 -0.58 -14.54
C TYR A 378 8.74 -1.55 -13.78
N ALA A 379 9.68 -2.14 -14.48
CA ALA A 379 10.54 -3.19 -13.96
C ALA A 379 11.75 -2.60 -13.22
N ASP A 380 11.85 -2.86 -11.93
CA ASP A 380 13.01 -2.46 -11.10
C ASP A 380 13.97 -3.67 -10.95
N ILE A 381 15.24 -3.49 -11.27
CA ILE A 381 16.30 -4.48 -11.17
C ILE A 381 17.34 -3.94 -10.20
N PHE A 382 17.54 -4.62 -9.07
CA PHE A 382 18.49 -4.23 -8.05
C PHE A 382 19.72 -5.10 -8.13
N CYS A 383 20.85 -4.47 -8.49
CA CYS A 383 22.15 -5.09 -8.51
C CYS A 383 22.75 -5.22 -7.10
N SER A 384 23.92 -5.81 -6.98
CA SER A 384 24.61 -5.95 -5.70
C SER A 384 25.34 -4.66 -5.29
N ARG A 385 26.03 -4.69 -4.16
CA ARG A 385 27.02 -3.66 -3.78
C ARG A 385 28.44 -4.06 -4.12
N GLN A 386 28.58 -5.05 -5.01
CA GLN A 386 29.86 -5.49 -5.57
C GLN A 386 29.94 -5.03 -7.02
N ALA A 387 31.08 -5.19 -7.64
CA ALA A 387 31.21 -4.85 -9.06
C ALA A 387 30.33 -5.78 -9.94
N ASP A 388 29.38 -5.19 -10.64
CA ASP A 388 28.44 -5.87 -11.51
C ASP A 388 28.69 -5.56 -12.99
N TYR A 389 28.35 -6.52 -13.86
CA TYR A 389 28.33 -6.33 -15.30
C TYR A 389 26.93 -6.55 -15.84
N VAL A 390 26.35 -5.52 -16.43
CA VAL A 390 24.97 -5.51 -16.94
C VAL A 390 24.96 -5.40 -18.45
N GLU A 391 24.32 -6.34 -19.11
CA GLU A 391 24.01 -6.28 -20.52
C GLU A 391 22.53 -5.98 -20.74
N VAL A 392 22.22 -4.89 -21.42
CA VAL A 392 20.88 -4.56 -21.91
C VAL A 392 20.90 -4.65 -23.41
N LYS A 393 20.10 -5.54 -23.97
CA LYS A 393 19.99 -5.72 -25.41
C LYS A 393 18.56 -5.49 -25.89
N ARG A 394 18.36 -4.47 -26.70
CA ARG A 394 17.15 -4.25 -27.47
C ARG A 394 17.17 -5.24 -28.64
N ILE A 395 16.47 -6.39 -28.47
CA ILE A 395 16.55 -7.50 -29.41
C ILE A 395 15.81 -7.17 -30.71
N ASP A 396 14.57 -6.71 -30.54
CA ASP A 396 13.65 -6.24 -31.57
C ASP A 396 12.60 -5.31 -30.95
N ASP A 397 11.62 -4.86 -31.76
CA ASP A 397 10.55 -3.96 -31.31
C ASP A 397 9.62 -4.58 -30.23
N ALA A 398 9.61 -5.90 -30.11
CA ALA A 398 8.77 -6.63 -29.16
C ALA A 398 9.51 -7.01 -27.86
N SER A 399 10.85 -7.01 -27.85
CA SER A 399 11.61 -7.62 -26.76
C SER A 399 12.93 -6.91 -26.44
N THR A 400 13.17 -6.77 -25.12
CA THR A 400 14.42 -6.25 -24.55
C THR A 400 14.95 -7.21 -23.49
N SER A 401 16.20 -7.66 -23.62
CA SER A 401 16.86 -8.55 -22.65
C SER A 401 17.69 -7.74 -21.66
N VAL A 402 17.68 -8.16 -20.40
CA VAL A 402 18.60 -7.67 -19.36
C VAL A 402 19.24 -8.87 -18.68
N ILE A 403 20.58 -8.88 -18.62
CA ILE A 403 21.37 -9.92 -17.99
C ILE A 403 22.36 -9.25 -17.03
N VAL A 404 22.49 -9.79 -15.81
CA VAL A 404 23.41 -9.27 -14.80
C VAL A 404 24.33 -10.36 -14.29
N TYR A 405 25.63 -10.05 -14.28
CA TYR A 405 26.70 -10.92 -13.83
C TYR A 405 27.52 -10.26 -12.72
N ASN A 406 28.19 -11.07 -11.90
CA ASN A 406 29.32 -10.59 -11.14
C ASN A 406 30.46 -10.19 -12.10
N ARG A 407 30.86 -8.93 -12.12
CA ARG A 407 31.86 -8.41 -13.05
C ARG A 407 33.22 -9.10 -12.90
N ASN A 408 33.62 -9.43 -11.66
CA ASN A 408 34.91 -10.07 -11.42
C ASN A 408 34.93 -11.52 -11.95
N GLU A 409 33.86 -12.27 -11.77
CA GLU A 409 33.72 -13.62 -12.31
C GLU A 409 33.61 -13.61 -13.84
N TRP A 410 32.83 -12.67 -14.40
CA TRP A 410 32.67 -12.51 -15.84
C TRP A 410 34.00 -12.14 -16.51
N ASN A 411 34.81 -11.28 -15.90
CA ASN A 411 36.14 -10.91 -16.41
C ASN A 411 37.09 -12.13 -16.47
N LEU A 412 36.97 -13.07 -15.53
CA LEU A 412 37.76 -14.30 -15.49
C LEU A 412 37.23 -15.36 -16.47
N ASN A 413 35.91 -15.46 -16.61
CA ASN A 413 35.23 -16.41 -17.46
C ASN A 413 33.92 -15.84 -18.00
N PRO A 414 33.86 -15.39 -19.27
CA PRO A 414 32.62 -14.86 -19.87
C PRO A 414 31.44 -15.85 -19.96
N ASN A 415 31.68 -17.13 -19.66
CA ASN A 415 30.63 -18.15 -19.60
C ASN A 415 30.10 -18.34 -18.15
N THR A 416 30.44 -17.43 -17.22
CA THR A 416 29.88 -17.46 -15.87
C THR A 416 28.36 -17.33 -15.87
N LYS A 417 27.70 -17.96 -14.92
CA LYS A 417 26.24 -17.93 -14.85
C LYS A 417 25.75 -16.56 -14.35
N PRO A 418 24.82 -15.90 -15.04
CA PRO A 418 24.22 -14.67 -14.55
C PRO A 418 23.39 -14.93 -13.28
N TYR A 419 23.27 -13.92 -12.44
CA TYR A 419 22.37 -13.98 -11.29
C TYR A 419 21.00 -13.33 -11.55
N PHE A 420 20.90 -12.56 -12.66
CA PHE A 420 19.64 -12.08 -13.21
C PHE A 420 19.67 -12.26 -14.74
N ASP A 421 18.60 -12.82 -15.29
CA ASP A 421 18.46 -13.03 -16.74
C ASP A 421 16.96 -13.00 -17.07
N LYS A 422 16.54 -12.00 -17.86
CA LYS A 422 15.14 -11.86 -18.25
C LYS A 422 14.96 -11.14 -19.57
N ILE A 423 13.98 -11.62 -20.36
CA ILE A 423 13.49 -10.95 -21.56
C ILE A 423 12.16 -10.25 -21.22
N PHE A 424 12.13 -8.96 -21.40
CA PHE A 424 10.96 -8.11 -21.21
C PHE A 424 10.19 -7.96 -22.51
N ASN A 425 8.86 -7.99 -22.41
CA ASN A 425 7.95 -7.71 -23.53
C ASN A 425 7.74 -6.19 -23.63
N ASN A 426 8.18 -5.57 -24.73
CA ASN A 426 8.12 -4.12 -24.92
C ASN A 426 6.69 -3.57 -24.98
N ASN A 427 5.68 -4.39 -25.34
CA ASN A 427 4.27 -3.98 -25.30
C ASN A 427 3.71 -3.89 -23.89
N LEU A 428 4.35 -4.53 -22.93
CA LEU A 428 3.94 -4.57 -21.52
C LEU A 428 4.79 -3.64 -20.66
N THR A 429 6.11 -3.62 -20.91
CA THR A 429 7.07 -2.89 -20.09
C THR A 429 7.32 -1.50 -20.65
N ASN A 430 6.91 -0.47 -19.91
CA ASN A 430 7.13 0.93 -20.28
C ASN A 430 8.55 1.39 -19.92
N GLU A 431 9.09 0.90 -18.80
CA GLU A 431 10.36 1.36 -18.27
C GLU A 431 11.10 0.24 -17.52
N ILE A 432 12.39 0.12 -17.73
CA ILE A 432 13.31 -0.78 -17.02
C ILE A 432 14.28 0.10 -16.24
N ARG A 433 14.34 -0.07 -14.91
CA ARG A 433 15.22 0.66 -14.00
C ARG A 433 16.25 -0.27 -13.41
N ILE A 434 17.50 0.05 -13.54
CA ILE A 434 18.63 -0.74 -13.07
C ILE A 434 19.37 0.07 -12.02
N TYR A 435 19.32 -0.41 -10.78
CA TYR A 435 19.96 0.22 -9.61
C TYR A 435 21.27 -0.53 -9.34
N LEU A 436 22.41 0.08 -9.62
CA LEU A 436 23.73 -0.52 -9.45
C LEU A 436 24.18 -0.56 -7.99
N ASN A 437 23.68 0.37 -7.16
CA ASN A 437 24.03 0.57 -5.75
C ASN A 437 25.48 1.05 -5.57
N ASP A 438 26.38 0.21 -5.04
CA ASP A 438 27.80 0.50 -4.85
C ASP A 438 28.60 -0.48 -5.72
N GLY A 439 29.82 -0.13 -6.09
CA GLY A 439 30.70 -1.03 -6.86
C GLY A 439 31.37 -0.29 -8.02
N ASP A 440 32.36 -0.92 -8.63
CA ASP A 440 32.90 -0.43 -9.90
C ASP A 440 32.17 -1.19 -11.03
N ASP A 441 31.03 -0.69 -11.48
CA ASP A 441 30.10 -1.38 -12.34
C ASP A 441 30.38 -1.11 -13.83
N ARG A 442 29.86 -1.98 -14.67
CA ARG A 442 29.86 -1.81 -16.12
C ARG A 442 28.50 -2.14 -16.72
N VAL A 443 27.91 -1.19 -17.43
CA VAL A 443 26.64 -1.36 -18.13
C VAL A 443 26.85 -1.13 -19.61
N VAL A 444 26.35 -2.05 -20.43
CA VAL A 444 26.35 -1.95 -21.90
C VAL A 444 24.92 -2.06 -22.40
N VAL A 445 24.39 -0.97 -22.98
CA VAL A 445 23.11 -0.95 -23.69
C VAL A 445 23.37 -1.04 -25.19
N SER A 446 22.71 -1.96 -25.86
CA SER A 446 22.94 -2.23 -27.29
C SER A 446 21.63 -2.54 -28.03
N GLY A 447 21.70 -2.55 -29.38
CA GLY A 447 20.59 -2.88 -30.28
C GLY A 447 20.06 -1.67 -31.05
N ALA A 448 19.40 -1.90 -32.17
CA ALA A 448 18.84 -0.89 -33.05
C ALA A 448 17.39 -1.31 -33.40
N VAL A 449 16.38 -0.55 -32.94
CA VAL A 449 14.97 -0.90 -33.01
C VAL A 449 14.12 0.37 -33.22
N ASP A 450 12.88 0.19 -33.66
CA ASP A 450 11.92 1.31 -33.78
C ASP A 450 11.16 1.57 -32.47
N GLU A 451 10.90 0.52 -31.66
CA GLU A 451 10.21 0.64 -30.39
C GLU A 451 10.99 -0.05 -29.25
N SER A 452 10.98 0.56 -28.06
CA SER A 452 11.62 -0.02 -26.87
C SER A 452 11.13 0.67 -25.60
N PRO A 453 11.13 -0.03 -24.45
CA PRO A 453 10.98 0.61 -23.14
C PRO A 453 12.10 1.62 -22.88
N ILE A 454 11.82 2.57 -21.99
CA ILE A 454 12.84 3.43 -21.44
C ILE A 454 13.76 2.57 -20.55
N VAL A 455 15.07 2.71 -20.72
CA VAL A 455 16.08 2.11 -19.84
C VAL A 455 16.70 3.20 -18.99
N ARG A 456 16.59 3.08 -17.67
CA ARG A 456 17.26 3.95 -16.70
C ARG A 456 18.30 3.18 -15.93
N VAL A 457 19.50 3.71 -15.88
CA VAL A 457 20.60 3.15 -15.09
C VAL A 457 20.95 4.17 -14.02
N ILE A 458 20.91 3.74 -12.77
CA ILE A 458 21.23 4.53 -11.58
C ILE A 458 22.56 4.00 -11.04
N GLY A 459 23.65 4.77 -11.25
CA GLY A 459 25.02 4.36 -10.96
C GLY A 459 25.24 4.08 -9.47
N GLY A 460 25.06 5.06 -8.63
CA GLY A 460 25.33 4.93 -7.19
C GLY A 460 26.72 5.43 -6.84
N GLU A 461 27.45 4.69 -5.99
CA GLU A 461 28.83 5.01 -5.62
C GLU A 461 29.80 4.03 -6.28
N GLY A 462 30.92 4.57 -6.81
CA GLY A 462 31.94 3.76 -7.43
C GLY A 462 32.64 4.43 -8.60
N LYS A 463 33.32 3.63 -9.40
CA LYS A 463 33.86 4.02 -10.68
C LYS A 463 33.19 3.22 -11.78
N ASP A 464 32.13 3.77 -12.36
CA ASP A 464 31.29 3.05 -13.30
C ASP A 464 31.68 3.31 -14.75
N GLU A 465 31.33 2.35 -15.59
CA GLU A 465 31.42 2.42 -17.05
C GLU A 465 30.00 2.28 -17.62
N LEU A 466 29.37 3.41 -18.01
CA LEU A 466 28.03 3.44 -18.56
C LEU A 466 28.09 3.67 -20.08
N ILE A 467 27.79 2.64 -20.83
CA ILE A 467 27.98 2.59 -22.28
C ILE A 467 26.64 2.38 -22.98
N ASP A 468 26.23 3.35 -23.79
CA ASP A 468 25.08 3.18 -24.69
C ASP A 468 25.54 3.17 -26.14
N GLN A 469 25.33 2.03 -26.79
CA GLN A 469 25.57 1.79 -28.20
C GLN A 469 24.27 1.52 -28.96
N SER A 470 23.12 1.72 -28.30
CA SER A 470 21.81 1.45 -28.87
C SER A 470 21.28 2.66 -29.66
N ILE A 471 20.35 2.37 -30.56
CA ILE A 471 19.55 3.41 -31.24
C ILE A 471 18.10 2.95 -31.24
N VAL A 472 17.21 3.84 -30.78
CA VAL A 472 15.77 3.71 -30.99
C VAL A 472 15.38 4.77 -32.01
N TYR A 473 14.86 4.31 -33.14
CA TYR A 473 14.50 5.22 -34.24
C TYR A 473 13.19 5.91 -33.96
N GLY A 474 13.10 7.19 -34.33
CA GLY A 474 11.91 8.00 -34.14
C GLY A 474 11.91 9.21 -35.07
N TYR A 475 11.13 10.21 -34.70
CA TYR A 475 11.03 11.44 -35.47
C TYR A 475 11.28 12.64 -34.56
N PHE A 476 11.89 13.70 -35.13
CA PHE A 476 12.17 14.95 -34.38
C PHE A 476 10.93 15.51 -33.67
N LEU A 477 9.78 15.42 -34.30
CA LEU A 477 8.46 15.54 -33.68
C LEU A 477 7.58 14.47 -34.30
N SER A 478 6.71 13.84 -33.55
CA SER A 478 5.89 12.70 -33.98
C SER A 478 5.05 12.94 -35.25
N PHE A 479 4.87 14.21 -35.63
CA PHE A 479 4.14 14.63 -36.84
C PHE A 479 5.05 15.13 -37.97
N THR A 480 6.38 15.05 -37.82
CA THR A 480 7.34 15.49 -38.86
C THR A 480 7.97 14.30 -39.57
N PRO A 481 8.39 14.45 -40.88
CA PRO A 481 9.08 13.39 -41.58
C PRO A 481 10.59 13.32 -41.27
N PHE A 482 11.08 14.11 -40.31
CA PHE A 482 12.51 14.16 -40.00
C PHE A 482 12.88 13.06 -39.00
N HIS A 483 13.59 12.05 -39.47
CA HIS A 483 14.10 10.97 -38.63
C HIS A 483 15.08 11.51 -37.57
N SER A 484 14.94 11.01 -36.36
CA SER A 484 15.79 11.32 -35.23
C SER A 484 15.87 10.11 -34.30
N ALA A 485 16.91 10.01 -33.48
CA ALA A 485 16.92 9.04 -32.39
C ALA A 485 16.00 9.52 -31.27
N GLU A 486 15.20 8.60 -30.73
CA GLU A 486 14.43 8.86 -29.49
C GLU A 486 15.33 8.67 -28.28
N THR A 487 15.13 9.55 -27.27
CA THR A 487 15.82 9.40 -25.99
C THR A 487 15.13 8.31 -25.17
N LYS A 488 15.72 7.12 -25.17
CA LYS A 488 15.22 5.92 -24.47
C LYS A 488 16.23 5.32 -23.49
N THR A 489 17.45 5.89 -23.39
CA THR A 489 18.44 5.52 -22.38
C THR A 489 18.75 6.72 -21.50
N TYR A 490 18.65 6.55 -20.19
CA TYR A 490 18.94 7.57 -19.20
C TYR A 490 19.97 7.05 -18.21
N PHE A 491 21.09 7.75 -18.07
CA PHE A 491 22.10 7.50 -17.06
C PHE A 491 22.00 8.55 -15.95
N TYR A 492 21.98 8.08 -14.70
CA TYR A 492 21.95 8.92 -13.49
C TYR A 492 23.16 8.55 -12.64
N ASP A 493 24.13 9.44 -12.61
CA ASP A 493 25.34 9.24 -11.83
C ASP A 493 26.00 10.58 -11.49
N SER A 494 26.22 10.81 -10.20
CA SER A 494 26.91 12.01 -9.70
C SER A 494 28.40 11.79 -9.45
N GLY A 495 28.92 10.59 -9.77
CA GLY A 495 30.31 10.18 -9.57
C GLY A 495 31.27 10.92 -10.52
N LYS A 496 32.30 11.59 -9.98
CA LYS A 496 33.31 12.28 -10.79
C LYS A 496 34.26 11.33 -11.55
N LYS A 497 34.17 10.02 -11.33
CA LYS A 497 35.07 9.01 -11.88
C LYS A 497 34.38 8.11 -12.91
N THR A 498 33.09 8.28 -13.09
CA THR A 498 32.28 7.46 -14.02
C THR A 498 32.63 7.82 -15.46
N GLU A 499 32.87 6.80 -16.25
CA GLU A 499 33.09 6.89 -17.70
C GLU A 499 31.77 6.71 -18.44
N ILE A 500 31.40 7.67 -19.28
CA ILE A 500 30.12 7.64 -20.01
C ILE A 500 30.39 7.67 -21.50
N ILE A 501 29.86 6.68 -22.21
CA ILE A 501 29.83 6.63 -23.65
C ILE A 501 28.36 6.67 -24.11
N SER A 502 27.98 7.79 -24.72
CA SER A 502 26.59 8.08 -25.12
C SER A 502 26.35 7.83 -26.60
N SER A 503 25.17 7.33 -26.93
CA SER A 503 24.60 7.32 -28.28
C SER A 503 23.75 8.58 -28.52
N ALA A 504 23.17 8.71 -29.72
CA ALA A 504 22.26 9.82 -30.05
C ALA A 504 20.96 9.82 -29.22
N GLY A 505 20.56 8.66 -28.64
CA GLY A 505 19.36 8.47 -27.82
C GLY A 505 19.65 8.41 -26.32
N THR A 506 20.82 8.86 -25.86
CA THR A 506 21.22 8.86 -24.44
C THR A 506 21.00 10.22 -23.80
N SER A 507 20.42 10.23 -22.60
CA SER A 507 20.42 11.37 -21.68
C SER A 507 21.23 11.05 -20.44
N TYR A 508 21.99 12.03 -19.94
CA TYR A 508 22.78 11.90 -18.72
C TYR A 508 22.41 12.97 -17.72
N ASP A 509 22.24 12.58 -16.47
CA ASP A 509 21.98 13.45 -15.34
C ASP A 509 23.03 13.22 -14.25
N ASP A 510 23.88 14.22 -14.03
CA ASP A 510 24.95 14.25 -13.02
C ASP A 510 24.51 14.85 -11.69
N SER A 511 23.24 15.14 -11.53
CA SER A 511 22.72 15.72 -10.30
C SER A 511 22.79 14.71 -9.14
N LYS A 512 23.27 15.20 -7.98
CA LYS A 512 23.29 14.38 -6.77
C LYS A 512 21.85 14.16 -6.29
N PHE A 513 21.53 12.91 -6.04
CA PHE A 513 20.31 12.51 -5.39
C PHE A 513 20.64 12.03 -3.98
N ASP A 514 20.17 12.75 -2.95
CA ASP A 514 20.37 12.36 -1.56
C ASP A 514 19.30 11.35 -1.18
N GLU A 515 19.71 10.12 -0.85
CA GLU A 515 18.80 9.10 -0.34
C GLU A 515 18.28 9.48 1.05
N PRO A 516 17.00 9.20 1.36
CA PRO A 516 16.46 9.40 2.70
C PRO A 516 17.20 8.58 3.75
N ASP A 517 17.46 9.17 4.93
CA ASP A 517 18.04 8.45 6.08
C ASP A 517 17.05 7.48 6.73
N ASP A 518 15.75 7.78 6.68
CA ASP A 518 14.70 6.90 7.18
C ASP A 518 14.51 5.70 6.26
N LYS A 519 14.59 4.49 6.84
CA LYS A 519 14.52 3.24 6.07
C LYS A 519 13.19 3.03 5.36
N ILE A 520 12.07 3.51 5.94
CA ILE A 520 10.76 3.36 5.30
C ILE A 520 10.69 4.28 4.09
N GLU A 521 11.08 5.54 4.25
CA GLU A 521 11.09 6.51 3.15
C GLU A 521 12.08 6.11 2.04
N LYS A 522 13.18 5.46 2.39
CA LYS A 522 14.17 4.94 1.42
C LYS A 522 13.60 3.80 0.57
N TYR A 523 12.97 2.80 1.18
CA TYR A 523 12.52 1.59 0.49
C TYR A 523 11.04 1.62 0.07
N GLU A 524 10.22 2.45 0.69
CA GLU A 524 8.79 2.65 0.42
C GLU A 524 8.45 4.14 0.28
N PRO A 525 9.05 4.87 -0.67
CA PRO A 525 8.85 6.31 -0.79
C PRO A 525 7.38 6.67 -1.02
N LEU A 526 6.92 7.72 -0.33
CA LEU A 526 5.56 8.24 -0.49
C LEU A 526 5.36 8.95 -1.83
N GLN A 527 6.43 9.52 -2.36
CA GLN A 527 6.39 10.27 -3.61
C GLN A 527 6.27 9.33 -4.81
N LEU A 528 5.36 9.66 -5.72
CA LEU A 528 5.17 8.90 -6.95
C LEU A 528 6.15 9.36 -8.02
N ASP A 529 6.78 8.39 -8.67
CA ASP A 529 7.79 8.61 -9.70
C ASP A 529 7.47 7.91 -11.04
N LYS A 530 6.24 7.35 -11.15
CA LYS A 530 5.75 6.64 -12.33
C LYS A 530 4.22 6.67 -12.44
N GLY A 531 3.72 6.50 -13.67
CA GLY A 531 2.28 6.42 -13.93
C GLY A 531 1.57 7.78 -13.96
N HIS A 532 0.28 7.74 -13.82
CA HIS A 532 -0.58 8.94 -13.80
C HIS A 532 -1.79 8.73 -12.90
N ARG A 533 -2.42 9.84 -12.51
CA ARG A 533 -3.64 9.86 -11.70
C ARG A 533 -4.64 10.85 -12.27
N TYR A 534 -5.92 10.45 -12.31
CA TYR A 534 -7.03 11.34 -12.57
C TYR A 534 -7.71 11.72 -11.26
N ILE A 535 -8.08 13.00 -11.13
CA ILE A 535 -8.69 13.55 -9.91
C ILE A 535 -9.93 14.35 -10.36
N PRO A 536 -11.13 13.75 -10.38
CA PRO A 536 -12.38 14.49 -10.59
C PRO A 536 -12.77 15.17 -9.28
N LEU A 537 -13.12 16.46 -9.36
CA LEU A 537 -13.59 17.25 -8.23
C LEU A 537 -14.90 17.92 -8.61
N PRO A 538 -15.99 17.70 -7.86
CA PRO A 538 -17.21 18.47 -8.05
C PRO A 538 -16.97 19.93 -7.66
N ILE A 539 -17.48 20.85 -8.46
CA ILE A 539 -17.50 22.27 -8.15
C ILE A 539 -18.91 22.59 -7.65
N LEU A 540 -18.99 23.11 -6.43
CA LEU A 540 -20.23 23.57 -5.83
C LEU A 540 -19.92 24.82 -5.01
N GLY A 541 -20.59 25.91 -5.31
CA GLY A 541 -20.42 27.18 -4.62
C GLY A 541 -21.68 28.03 -4.69
N TYR A 542 -21.79 28.98 -3.79
CA TYR A 542 -22.84 30.00 -3.82
C TYR A 542 -22.19 31.36 -3.60
N ASP A 543 -22.63 32.33 -4.40
CA ASP A 543 -22.19 33.71 -4.34
C ASP A 543 -23.44 34.59 -4.61
N SER A 544 -23.53 35.75 -3.95
CA SER A 544 -24.71 36.63 -4.08
C SER A 544 -24.95 37.09 -5.52
N ASP A 545 -23.88 37.38 -6.26
CA ASP A 545 -23.93 37.94 -7.60
C ASP A 545 -24.12 36.84 -8.67
N ARG A 546 -23.59 35.64 -8.41
CA ARG A 546 -23.59 34.49 -9.34
C ARG A 546 -24.65 33.44 -9.07
N GLY A 547 -25.28 33.50 -7.87
CA GLY A 547 -26.18 32.45 -7.41
C GLY A 547 -25.47 31.14 -7.12
N LEU A 548 -26.13 30.02 -7.35
CA LEU A 548 -25.56 28.68 -7.21
C LEU A 548 -24.69 28.36 -8.41
N SER A 549 -23.43 28.06 -8.18
CA SER A 549 -22.47 27.54 -9.18
C SER A 549 -22.27 26.05 -8.99
N PHE A 550 -22.40 25.27 -10.06
CA PHE A 550 -22.14 23.82 -10.03
C PHE A 550 -21.44 23.35 -11.31
N GLY A 551 -20.56 22.38 -11.18
CA GLY A 551 -19.75 21.87 -12.28
C GLY A 551 -18.82 20.75 -11.89
N LEU A 552 -17.83 20.52 -12.75
CA LEU A 552 -16.83 19.47 -12.58
C LEU A 552 -15.45 20.00 -12.99
N SER A 553 -14.44 19.63 -12.22
CA SER A 553 -13.02 19.70 -12.58
C SER A 553 -12.45 18.31 -12.73
N LEU A 554 -11.62 18.09 -13.75
CA LEU A 554 -10.87 16.88 -13.97
C LEU A 554 -9.38 17.23 -14.07
N ALA A 555 -8.60 16.88 -13.06
CA ALA A 555 -7.16 17.02 -13.09
C ALA A 555 -6.49 15.68 -13.45
N ARG A 556 -5.47 15.72 -14.32
CA ARG A 556 -4.57 14.63 -14.63
C ARG A 556 -3.18 14.99 -14.14
N GLN A 557 -2.64 14.23 -13.22
CA GLN A 557 -1.25 14.31 -12.78
C GLN A 557 -0.45 13.17 -13.43
N GLN A 558 0.68 13.52 -14.04
CA GLN A 558 1.64 12.57 -14.58
C GLN A 558 2.90 12.59 -13.75
N TYR A 559 3.34 11.42 -13.30
CA TYR A 559 4.56 11.23 -12.54
C TYR A 559 5.68 10.73 -13.44
N SER A 560 6.92 11.06 -13.11
CA SER A 560 8.11 10.61 -13.82
C SER A 560 9.28 10.50 -12.85
N PHE A 561 10.25 9.67 -13.20
CA PHE A 561 11.42 9.41 -12.38
C PHE A 561 12.14 10.68 -11.95
N ARG A 562 12.35 10.88 -10.64
CA ARG A 562 13.00 12.04 -10.02
C ARG A 562 12.37 13.42 -10.36
N GLN A 563 11.08 13.44 -10.74
CA GLN A 563 10.34 14.67 -10.98
C GLN A 563 9.21 14.83 -9.96
N PHE A 564 9.46 15.61 -8.93
CA PHE A 564 8.55 15.80 -7.81
C PHE A 564 7.95 17.21 -7.79
N PRO A 565 6.68 17.38 -7.33
CA PRO A 565 5.71 16.35 -6.90
C PRO A 565 5.08 15.58 -8.07
N PHE A 566 5.23 16.03 -9.31
CA PHE A 566 4.77 15.41 -10.57
C PHE A 566 5.53 16.02 -11.76
N ALA A 567 5.59 15.30 -12.88
CA ALA A 567 6.18 15.81 -14.12
C ALA A 567 5.28 16.88 -14.78
N ASN A 568 3.99 16.61 -14.85
CA ASN A 568 3.00 17.61 -15.26
C ASN A 568 1.65 17.38 -14.58
N GLN A 569 0.89 18.47 -14.46
CA GLN A 569 -0.51 18.46 -14.07
C GLN A 569 -1.31 19.25 -15.10
N GLN A 570 -2.41 18.68 -15.56
CA GLN A 570 -3.35 19.30 -16.48
C GLN A 570 -4.73 19.21 -15.86
N GLU A 571 -5.46 20.31 -15.83
CA GLU A 571 -6.79 20.40 -15.21
C GLU A 571 -7.76 21.11 -16.16
N LEU A 572 -8.85 20.46 -16.46
CA LEU A 572 -9.98 21.03 -17.18
C LEU A 572 -11.16 21.16 -16.22
N SER A 573 -11.65 22.37 -16.03
CA SER A 573 -12.82 22.65 -15.22
C SER A 573 -13.91 23.36 -16.04
N ALA A 574 -15.16 22.99 -15.77
CA ALA A 574 -16.32 23.64 -16.33
C ALA A 574 -17.42 23.76 -15.28
N TYR A 575 -18.00 24.93 -15.12
CA TYR A 575 -19.12 25.15 -14.21
C TYR A 575 -20.10 26.16 -14.75
N TYR A 576 -21.36 26.04 -14.31
CA TYR A 576 -22.48 26.90 -14.62
C TYR A 576 -22.93 27.63 -13.37
N SER A 577 -23.30 28.90 -13.49
CA SER A 577 -23.81 29.75 -12.42
C SER A 577 -25.24 30.22 -12.71
N THR A 578 -26.15 29.93 -11.77
CA THR A 578 -27.60 30.10 -11.96
C THR A 578 -28.07 31.55 -11.88
N GLY A 579 -27.35 32.40 -11.14
CA GLY A 579 -27.78 33.81 -10.97
C GLY A 579 -27.57 34.65 -12.21
N ILE A 580 -26.58 34.32 -13.02
CA ILE A 580 -26.24 35.03 -14.26
C ILE A 580 -26.42 34.20 -15.52
N ASP A 581 -26.89 32.94 -15.40
CA ASP A 581 -27.19 32.02 -16.51
C ASP A 581 -26.01 31.83 -17.48
N LYS A 582 -24.81 31.63 -16.96
CA LYS A 582 -23.53 31.61 -17.69
C LYS A 582 -22.63 30.43 -17.36
N PHE A 583 -21.69 30.13 -18.29
CA PHE A 583 -20.68 29.10 -18.15
C PHE A 583 -19.27 29.69 -18.01
N THR A 584 -18.43 28.98 -17.26
CA THR A 584 -16.98 29.17 -17.28
C THR A 584 -16.30 27.84 -17.62
N ILE A 585 -15.33 27.89 -18.54
CA ILE A 585 -14.46 26.78 -18.89
C ILE A 585 -13.02 27.22 -18.69
N THR A 586 -12.26 26.47 -17.92
CA THR A 586 -10.85 26.78 -17.63
C THR A 586 -9.97 25.55 -17.82
N TYR A 587 -8.88 25.72 -18.55
CA TYR A 587 -7.80 24.76 -18.66
C TYR A 587 -6.55 25.31 -18.00
N ASN A 588 -6.05 24.64 -16.98
CA ASN A 588 -4.78 24.91 -16.31
C ASN A 588 -3.79 23.79 -16.60
N ALA A 589 -2.57 24.13 -16.93
CA ALA A 589 -1.49 23.14 -17.05
C ALA A 589 -0.21 23.65 -16.40
N LEU A 590 0.48 22.75 -15.72
CA LEU A 590 1.81 22.95 -15.19
C LEU A 590 2.71 21.83 -15.68
N PHE A 591 3.75 22.15 -16.42
CA PHE A 591 4.76 21.24 -16.90
C PHE A 591 6.07 21.55 -16.16
N ASN A 592 6.50 20.66 -15.29
CA ASN A 592 7.74 20.82 -14.54
C ASN A 592 8.94 20.40 -15.38
N ASN A 593 10.05 21.15 -15.25
CA ASN A 593 11.33 20.81 -15.87
C ASN A 593 11.25 20.47 -17.37
N ILE A 594 10.49 21.27 -18.14
CA ILE A 594 10.45 21.16 -19.62
C ILE A 594 11.85 21.33 -20.23
N PHE A 595 12.70 22.14 -19.57
CA PHE A 595 14.14 22.22 -19.72
C PHE A 595 14.75 22.25 -18.32
N LYS A 596 16.06 22.03 -18.19
CA LYS A 596 16.75 22.04 -16.88
C LYS A 596 16.37 23.33 -16.10
N ASN A 597 15.72 23.16 -14.94
CA ASN A 597 15.24 24.22 -14.05
C ASN A 597 14.18 25.19 -14.64
N ILE A 598 13.52 24.84 -15.75
CA ILE A 598 12.46 25.68 -16.33
C ILE A 598 11.16 24.89 -16.34
N SER A 599 10.13 25.46 -15.71
CA SER A 599 8.76 24.96 -15.75
C SER A 599 7.86 25.91 -16.55
N LEU A 600 6.81 25.39 -17.18
CA LEU A 600 5.81 26.14 -17.92
C LEU A 600 4.45 26.02 -17.23
N LYS A 601 3.87 27.15 -16.85
CA LYS A 601 2.46 27.25 -16.45
C LYS A 601 1.65 27.84 -17.58
N PHE A 602 0.55 27.16 -17.96
CA PHE A 602 -0.36 27.61 -19.00
C PHE A 602 -1.78 27.72 -18.44
N LEU A 603 -2.46 28.80 -18.78
CA LEU A 603 -3.87 29.05 -18.46
C LEU A 603 -4.60 29.43 -19.74
N ALA A 604 -5.70 28.74 -20.02
CA ALA A 604 -6.71 29.16 -20.98
C ALA A 604 -8.07 29.18 -20.28
N SER A 605 -8.75 30.33 -20.25
CA SER A 605 -10.04 30.47 -19.59
C SER A 605 -10.97 31.28 -20.46
N GLY A 606 -12.12 30.69 -20.79
CA GLY A 606 -13.27 31.38 -21.34
C GLY A 606 -14.31 31.56 -20.24
N THR A 607 -14.58 32.80 -19.87
CA THR A 607 -15.55 33.10 -18.81
C THR A 607 -16.48 34.22 -19.27
N GLU A 608 -17.75 33.96 -19.12
CA GLU A 608 -18.83 34.94 -19.24
C GLU A 608 -19.22 35.50 -17.85
N HIS A 609 -18.42 35.20 -16.82
CA HIS A 609 -18.71 35.42 -15.40
C HIS A 609 -17.90 36.54 -14.77
N TYR A 610 -17.26 37.40 -15.54
CA TYR A 610 -16.45 38.44 -14.93
C TYR A 610 -17.30 39.68 -14.69
N THR A 611 -17.81 39.84 -13.49
CA THR A 611 -18.52 41.03 -13.05
C THR A 611 -17.56 41.97 -12.38
N SER A 612 -17.44 43.18 -12.83
CA SER A 612 -16.63 44.23 -12.21
C SER A 612 -17.51 45.43 -11.89
N ARG A 613 -17.14 46.17 -10.84
CA ARG A 613 -17.82 47.43 -10.51
C ARG A 613 -17.05 48.58 -11.11
N TYR A 614 -17.76 49.41 -11.89
CA TYR A 614 -17.21 50.57 -12.54
C TYR A 614 -17.90 51.85 -12.08
N PHE A 615 -17.21 52.65 -11.31
CA PHE A 615 -17.73 53.88 -10.69
C PHE A 615 -17.43 55.16 -11.52
N GLY A 616 -16.86 55.06 -12.73
CA GLY A 616 -16.48 56.16 -13.59
C GLY A 616 -14.97 56.41 -13.63
N TYR A 617 -14.57 57.47 -14.38
CA TYR A 617 -13.16 57.83 -14.54
C TYR A 617 -12.71 58.89 -13.51
N GLY A 618 -11.57 58.65 -12.87
CA GLY A 618 -10.88 59.63 -12.03
C GLY A 618 -11.37 59.70 -10.57
N ASN A 619 -10.87 60.70 -9.86
CA ASN A 619 -11.11 60.83 -8.40
C ASN A 619 -12.44 61.58 -8.08
N GLU A 620 -13.17 62.04 -9.06
CA GLU A 620 -14.46 62.76 -8.90
C GLU A 620 -15.67 61.85 -9.13
N THR A 621 -15.51 60.54 -9.07
CA THR A 621 -16.58 59.57 -9.22
C THR A 621 -17.55 59.66 -8.06
N SER A 622 -18.84 59.73 -8.34
CA SER A 622 -19.90 59.72 -7.31
C SER A 622 -20.44 58.31 -7.11
N TYR A 623 -20.53 57.90 -5.85
CA TYR A 623 -21.20 56.66 -5.45
C TYR A 623 -22.52 57.00 -4.76
N THR A 624 -23.60 56.33 -5.12
CA THR A 624 -24.87 56.38 -4.41
C THR A 624 -25.35 54.96 -4.13
N GLU A 625 -25.84 54.77 -2.92
CA GLU A 625 -26.29 53.46 -2.41
C GLU A 625 -27.51 52.94 -3.23
N GLU A 626 -28.41 53.82 -3.64
CA GLU A 626 -29.56 53.49 -4.48
C GLU A 626 -29.17 52.94 -5.87
N LEU A 627 -28.07 53.44 -6.45
CA LEU A 627 -27.55 52.94 -7.73
C LEU A 627 -26.77 51.64 -7.58
N GLU A 628 -26.14 51.44 -6.42
CA GLU A 628 -25.48 50.16 -6.07
C GLU A 628 -26.53 49.05 -5.88
N GLU A 629 -27.62 49.33 -5.14
CA GLU A 629 -28.73 48.39 -4.98
C GLU A 629 -29.46 48.06 -6.27
N ALA A 630 -29.35 48.94 -7.29
CA ALA A 630 -29.90 48.73 -8.62
C ALA A 630 -28.90 48.14 -9.63
N ASP A 631 -27.73 47.64 -9.16
CA ASP A 631 -26.65 47.07 -9.97
C ASP A 631 -26.12 48.01 -11.09
N PHE A 632 -26.35 49.33 -10.97
CA PHE A 632 -25.96 50.30 -11.99
C PHE A 632 -24.45 50.35 -12.24
N TYR A 633 -23.66 50.07 -11.23
CA TYR A 633 -22.20 50.07 -11.33
C TYR A 633 -21.63 48.70 -11.78
N GLU A 634 -22.44 47.68 -11.94
CA GLU A 634 -22.01 46.38 -12.38
C GLU A 634 -21.82 46.33 -13.91
N VAL A 635 -20.71 45.77 -14.31
CA VAL A 635 -20.35 45.55 -15.70
C VAL A 635 -20.02 44.07 -15.89
N ASP A 636 -20.87 43.38 -16.63
CA ASP A 636 -20.63 42.03 -17.05
C ASP A 636 -19.68 41.99 -18.23
N GLN A 637 -18.66 41.16 -18.12
CA GLN A 637 -17.64 41.03 -19.16
C GLN A 637 -17.46 39.56 -19.57
N GLU A 638 -17.38 39.36 -20.87
CA GLU A 638 -16.92 38.09 -21.43
C GLU A 638 -15.42 38.16 -21.65
N LEU A 639 -14.69 37.27 -21.05
CA LEU A 639 -13.22 37.27 -21.12
C LEU A 639 -12.71 35.96 -21.70
N LEU A 640 -11.80 36.07 -22.67
CA LEU A 640 -10.93 35.00 -23.08
C LEU A 640 -9.51 35.31 -22.59
N ILE A 641 -9.04 34.52 -21.66
CA ILE A 641 -7.70 34.67 -21.05
C ILE A 641 -6.81 33.56 -21.57
N LEU A 642 -5.70 33.96 -22.21
CA LEU A 642 -4.60 33.04 -22.56
C LEU A 642 -3.33 33.57 -21.90
N ARG A 643 -2.73 32.75 -21.05
CA ARG A 643 -1.55 33.13 -20.29
C ARG A 643 -0.51 32.00 -20.25
N SER A 644 0.74 32.30 -20.62
CA SER A 644 1.88 31.43 -20.49
C SER A 644 2.90 32.06 -19.56
N VAL A 645 3.37 31.31 -18.58
CA VAL A 645 4.38 31.78 -17.61
C VAL A 645 5.50 30.75 -17.54
N PHE A 646 6.70 31.18 -17.85
CA PHE A 646 7.91 30.41 -17.63
C PHE A 646 8.42 30.70 -16.22
N ILE A 647 8.74 29.64 -15.48
CA ILE A 647 9.23 29.69 -14.12
C ILE A 647 10.64 29.12 -14.15
N TYR A 648 11.65 29.96 -13.86
CA TYR A 648 13.04 29.54 -13.76
C TYR A 648 13.43 29.40 -12.30
N GLN A 649 13.85 28.21 -11.89
CA GLN A 649 14.30 27.93 -10.55
C GLN A 649 15.77 28.33 -10.38
N LEU A 650 16.01 29.41 -9.64
CA LEU A 650 17.35 29.91 -9.33
C LEU A 650 18.02 29.13 -8.20
N THR A 651 17.26 28.81 -7.17
CA THR A 651 17.64 27.97 -6.03
C THR A 651 16.43 27.17 -5.56
N ASN A 652 16.60 26.25 -4.62
CA ASN A 652 15.50 25.47 -4.04
C ASN A 652 14.35 26.35 -3.47
N ASN A 653 14.65 27.60 -3.10
CA ASN A 653 13.71 28.52 -2.45
C ASN A 653 13.47 29.83 -3.23
N LEU A 654 14.07 30.01 -4.42
CA LEU A 654 13.96 31.25 -5.20
C LEU A 654 13.66 30.94 -6.67
N ASN A 655 12.52 31.44 -7.14
CA ASN A 655 12.09 31.32 -8.53
C ASN A 655 11.98 32.70 -9.18
N SER A 656 12.31 32.77 -10.46
CA SER A 656 12.04 33.93 -11.34
C SER A 656 10.95 33.55 -12.33
N THR A 657 9.99 34.45 -12.58
CA THR A 657 8.87 34.20 -13.49
C THR A 657 8.85 35.21 -14.63
N PHE A 658 8.60 34.72 -15.84
CA PHE A 658 8.43 35.49 -17.06
C PHE A 658 7.11 35.08 -17.71
N GLY A 659 6.17 36.02 -17.89
CA GLY A 659 4.84 35.76 -18.44
C GLY A 659 4.38 36.81 -19.41
#